data_f5305ff56b2a1d4aff6bbd3e8af55a65
#
_entry.id   f5305ff56b2a1d4aff6bbd3e8af55a65
#
_cell.length_a   1.000
_cell.length_b   1.000
_cell.length_c   1.000
_cell.angle_alpha   90.00
_cell.angle_beta   90.00
_cell.angle_gamma   90.00
#
_symmetry.space_group_name_H-M   'P 1'
#
loop_
_entity.id
_entity.type
_entity.pdbx_description
1 polymer ?
#
loop_
_entity_poly.entity_id
_entity_poly.type
_entity_poly.pdbx_seq_one_letter_code
_entity_poly.pdbx_strand_id
1 'polypeptide(L)'
;MASLTYDLTLAGLSVGSAAALTGIGLIVTHRATGVLNFAHGAVAMVCAFLLRQFTVEWGWPLALGTAVTLLVVAPAIGVALERLVFRPLAVLGGDPAQTLVASIGVFVLLVGGAALVWGTGARADAPTVVSADPWGQLAVALALAAGVGAVLRSPRGRPLGSRRRTRFATELRAVVDDRPLAVLGGIDADRVAAAGWAFGSFTAGLSGVLLAPYVRLDPYGMPLLVMEVMAVAVAARMRSLPVAVVVALGVAVGQSQLTRLHPAGRAEPLLQAVGANLFVLALLVSALVLPGVGTRDALPRTATARVPTPPGAWIVAVVLFLLPLGFAGSDLHTSVQVPALGVVLLSLVVVTGRGGQISLGQAAYAGLGALFTALLAAGRFPGLPRLPELAALAVAVLLVAPLGVLTGWPAIRRHGLALALATFAVGVGVSRFVFAQPYATSGLSLGRPAGFGGDRAYYVLELGLLTAALLAANALRRGRTGRALAALRDHEPGASAAGVRVPALKLAAFVAGAALAALGGGMLGMGLRAFDATAYDPVRGLLWFAAVVVLGADSVLGALAAAALLVGLDAGARGGVAAVLVGVLAVLVGRFPGGPYEALRTAASHLRLRREVSLTPLGSRVRRRLLPRATPPAARPSPRSGTPSPAAVPAPRSGRGRTAPTAPGSGRSDTTPPGPHIRPGTAPPPSPRTRQGAAPRPSPRTRQGAAASSPPGGRPGAAAASGHRTGTGAVSAPPAGAEPRAPLSMSLRALGLRVAYGGFTALDGVDLDVRPGRVTAVVGPNGAGKSTLFHCLAGTLRPSGGRVLLGGRDITRLPAHARTRLGIARTFQQLAVFPSLTVDENVLVGAEQGRTADPEAAERALRLLGLDGPVRAFPAAGLPTGTLRRVELARALAGSPRVLLLDEPAAGLDTPEVTTLARVLRALAADGTALLVVEHDLDLVADLAHTVHVMVAGRIVASGPADRVLERGYGG
;
A
#
# COMPACT_ATOMS: atom_id res chain seq x y z
N MET A 1 -38.33 -26.69 23.00
CA MET A 1 -36.96 -26.23 22.99
C MET A 1 -36.05 -26.99 21.99
N ALA A 2 -36.14 -28.32 21.88
CA ALA A 2 -35.33 -29.09 20.90
C ALA A 2 -35.68 -28.76 19.44
N SER A 3 -36.94 -28.56 19.10
CA SER A 3 -37.39 -28.16 17.74
C SER A 3 -36.81 -26.78 17.32
N LEU A 4 -36.92 -25.77 18.23
CA LEU A 4 -36.40 -24.43 17.93
C LEU A 4 -34.88 -24.42 17.71
N THR A 5 -34.11 -25.21 18.49
CA THR A 5 -32.66 -25.35 18.28
C THR A 5 -32.35 -26.00 16.93
N TYR A 6 -33.13 -26.99 16.54
CA TYR A 6 -33.01 -27.66 15.26
C TYR A 6 -33.31 -26.70 14.10
N ASP A 7 -34.42 -25.98 14.16
CA ASP A 7 -34.87 -25.04 13.14
C ASP A 7 -33.86 -23.90 12.95
N LEU A 8 -33.32 -23.33 14.05
CA LEU A 8 -32.28 -22.31 13.99
C LEU A 8 -30.95 -22.86 13.44
N THR A 9 -30.61 -24.12 13.75
CA THR A 9 -29.42 -24.75 13.18
C THR A 9 -29.56 -24.91 11.67
N LEU A 10 -30.74 -25.36 11.19
CA LEU A 10 -31.03 -25.49 9.78
C LEU A 10 -30.99 -24.14 9.05
N ALA A 11 -31.59 -23.09 9.62
CA ALA A 11 -31.51 -21.74 9.08
C ALA A 11 -30.05 -21.26 9.00
N GLY A 12 -29.25 -21.52 10.04
CA GLY A 12 -27.82 -21.22 10.05
C GLY A 12 -27.04 -21.99 8.99
N LEU A 13 -27.36 -23.24 8.73
CA LEU A 13 -26.73 -24.03 7.67
C LEU A 13 -27.02 -23.48 6.27
N SER A 14 -28.24 -22.98 6.01
CA SER A 14 -28.58 -22.34 4.72
C SER A 14 -27.72 -21.10 4.46
N VAL A 15 -27.70 -20.17 5.41
CA VAL A 15 -26.90 -18.93 5.32
C VAL A 15 -25.41 -19.27 5.25
N GLY A 16 -24.96 -20.23 6.06
CA GLY A 16 -23.57 -20.70 6.08
C GLY A 16 -23.13 -21.35 4.77
N SER A 17 -24.03 -22.04 4.09
CA SER A 17 -23.76 -22.66 2.78
C SER A 17 -23.54 -21.60 1.70
N ALA A 18 -24.37 -20.56 1.65
CA ALA A 18 -24.18 -19.43 0.74
C ALA A 18 -22.89 -18.64 1.06
N ALA A 19 -22.60 -18.46 2.35
CA ALA A 19 -21.34 -17.85 2.80
C ALA A 19 -20.12 -18.70 2.41
N ALA A 20 -20.21 -20.03 2.50
CA ALA A 20 -19.15 -20.94 2.07
C ALA A 20 -18.88 -20.83 0.56
N LEU A 21 -19.93 -20.76 -0.27
CA LEU A 21 -19.82 -20.56 -1.72
C LEU A 21 -19.11 -19.25 -2.07
N THR A 22 -19.48 -18.16 -1.40
CA THR A 22 -18.80 -16.87 -1.53
C THR A 22 -17.32 -16.98 -1.16
N GLY A 23 -17.00 -17.62 -0.03
CA GLY A 23 -15.63 -17.84 0.43
C GLY A 23 -14.80 -18.68 -0.54
N ILE A 24 -15.39 -19.74 -1.11
CA ILE A 24 -14.76 -20.59 -2.13
C ILE A 24 -14.42 -19.76 -3.38
N GLY A 25 -15.38 -18.97 -3.90
CA GLY A 25 -15.21 -18.14 -5.07
C GLY A 25 -14.09 -17.11 -4.89
N LEU A 26 -14.09 -16.40 -3.75
CA LEU A 26 -13.05 -15.43 -3.41
C LEU A 26 -11.66 -16.08 -3.34
N ILE A 27 -11.55 -17.25 -2.69
CA ILE A 27 -10.28 -17.98 -2.58
C ILE A 27 -9.77 -18.43 -3.95
N VAL A 28 -10.64 -18.95 -4.81
CA VAL A 28 -10.25 -19.42 -6.14
C VAL A 28 -9.82 -18.27 -7.03
N THR A 29 -10.58 -17.18 -7.08
CA THR A 29 -10.21 -15.97 -7.85
C THR A 29 -8.88 -15.42 -7.37
N HIS A 30 -8.69 -15.27 -6.06
CA HIS A 30 -7.43 -14.81 -5.49
C HIS A 30 -6.25 -15.76 -5.81
N ARG A 31 -6.48 -17.06 -5.78
CA ARG A 31 -5.47 -18.08 -6.15
C ARG A 31 -5.15 -18.10 -7.64
N ALA A 32 -6.07 -17.66 -8.50
CA ALA A 32 -5.87 -17.60 -9.93
C ALA A 32 -5.15 -16.34 -10.41
N THR A 33 -5.34 -15.24 -9.68
CA THR A 33 -4.95 -13.90 -10.17
C THR A 33 -4.11 -13.10 -9.18
N GLY A 34 -4.06 -13.49 -7.92
CA GLY A 34 -3.46 -12.70 -6.82
C GLY A 34 -4.31 -11.48 -6.39
N VAL A 35 -5.44 -11.23 -7.06
CA VAL A 35 -6.30 -10.07 -6.83
C VAL A 35 -7.43 -10.41 -5.85
N LEU A 36 -7.72 -9.53 -4.89
CA LEU A 36 -8.90 -9.61 -4.07
C LEU A 36 -10.08 -8.96 -4.79
N ASN A 37 -11.12 -9.75 -5.06
CA ASN A 37 -12.30 -9.29 -5.77
C ASN A 37 -13.31 -8.63 -4.82
N PHE A 38 -13.24 -7.30 -4.64
CA PHE A 38 -14.28 -6.55 -3.91
C PHE A 38 -15.61 -6.51 -4.65
N ALA A 39 -15.59 -6.64 -5.98
CA ALA A 39 -16.81 -6.64 -6.78
C ALA A 39 -17.63 -7.94 -6.67
N HIS A 40 -17.16 -8.94 -5.91
CA HIS A 40 -17.85 -10.24 -5.76
C HIS A 40 -19.30 -10.06 -5.29
N GLY A 41 -19.54 -9.19 -4.29
CA GLY A 41 -20.87 -8.85 -3.80
C GLY A 41 -21.75 -8.14 -4.83
N ALA A 42 -21.18 -7.24 -5.61
CA ALA A 42 -21.90 -6.54 -6.67
C ALA A 42 -22.27 -7.47 -7.85
N VAL A 43 -21.39 -8.43 -8.19
CA VAL A 43 -21.71 -9.48 -9.18
C VAL A 43 -22.83 -10.38 -8.68
N ALA A 44 -22.79 -10.77 -7.40
CA ALA A 44 -23.84 -11.55 -6.75
C ALA A 44 -25.21 -10.84 -6.85
N MET A 45 -25.25 -9.56 -6.50
CA MET A 45 -26.42 -8.71 -6.58
C MET A 45 -26.93 -8.58 -8.02
N VAL A 46 -26.07 -8.28 -9.00
CA VAL A 46 -26.49 -8.14 -10.42
C VAL A 46 -27.08 -9.45 -10.95
N CYS A 47 -26.49 -10.60 -10.62
CA CYS A 47 -27.03 -11.91 -11.02
C CYS A 47 -28.42 -12.17 -10.39
N ALA A 48 -28.61 -11.78 -9.12
CA ALA A 48 -29.91 -11.93 -8.46
C ALA A 48 -31.00 -11.03 -9.10
N PHE A 49 -30.67 -9.76 -9.41
CA PHE A 49 -31.57 -8.86 -10.13
C PHE A 49 -31.90 -9.36 -11.54
N LEU A 50 -30.90 -9.86 -12.28
CA LEU A 50 -31.11 -10.42 -13.63
C LEU A 50 -32.00 -11.67 -13.61
N LEU A 51 -31.79 -12.57 -12.62
CA LEU A 51 -32.66 -13.72 -12.48
C LEU A 51 -34.12 -13.29 -12.23
N ARG A 52 -34.31 -12.33 -11.32
CA ARG A 52 -35.63 -11.77 -11.07
C ARG A 52 -36.23 -11.14 -12.36
N GLN A 53 -35.43 -10.38 -13.11
CA GLN A 53 -35.84 -9.76 -14.37
C GLN A 53 -36.33 -10.81 -15.37
N PHE A 54 -35.56 -11.90 -15.55
CA PHE A 54 -35.91 -12.95 -16.50
C PHE A 54 -37.19 -13.72 -16.09
N THR A 55 -37.30 -14.05 -14.79
CA THR A 55 -38.36 -14.93 -14.32
C THR A 55 -39.62 -14.19 -13.93
N VAL A 56 -39.54 -13.05 -13.24
CA VAL A 56 -40.72 -12.32 -12.74
C VAL A 56 -41.22 -11.30 -13.76
N GLU A 57 -40.32 -10.52 -14.41
CA GLU A 57 -40.76 -9.50 -15.34
C GLU A 57 -40.93 -10.00 -16.78
N TRP A 58 -40.03 -10.89 -17.25
CA TRP A 58 -40.13 -11.44 -18.61
C TRP A 58 -40.83 -12.81 -18.67
N GLY A 59 -41.23 -13.39 -17.54
CA GLY A 59 -42.00 -14.62 -17.49
C GLY A 59 -41.26 -15.88 -17.98
N TRP A 60 -39.91 -15.88 -17.97
CA TRP A 60 -39.17 -17.07 -18.38
C TRP A 60 -39.32 -18.21 -17.37
N PRO A 61 -39.26 -19.49 -17.83
CA PRO A 61 -39.18 -20.63 -16.91
C PRO A 61 -38.00 -20.49 -15.96
N LEU A 62 -38.20 -20.77 -14.66
CA LEU A 62 -37.19 -20.60 -13.63
C LEU A 62 -35.89 -21.35 -13.94
N ALA A 63 -36.00 -22.57 -14.46
CA ALA A 63 -34.84 -23.36 -14.86
C ALA A 63 -34.00 -22.71 -15.95
N LEU A 64 -34.67 -22.12 -16.98
CA LEU A 64 -34.00 -21.42 -18.08
C LEU A 64 -33.35 -20.12 -17.59
N GLY A 65 -34.07 -19.31 -16.82
CA GLY A 65 -33.56 -18.07 -16.23
C GLY A 65 -32.33 -18.32 -15.35
N THR A 66 -32.39 -19.35 -14.52
CA THR A 66 -31.27 -19.76 -13.66
C THR A 66 -30.06 -20.26 -14.47
N ALA A 67 -30.30 -21.12 -15.47
CA ALA A 67 -29.23 -21.65 -16.31
C ALA A 67 -28.52 -20.52 -17.09
N VAL A 68 -29.27 -19.61 -17.71
CA VAL A 68 -28.70 -18.46 -18.44
C VAL A 68 -27.93 -17.55 -17.48
N THR A 69 -28.50 -17.20 -16.32
CA THR A 69 -27.85 -16.31 -15.35
C THR A 69 -26.54 -16.91 -14.82
N LEU A 70 -26.55 -18.19 -14.44
CA LEU A 70 -25.40 -18.81 -13.78
C LEU A 70 -24.35 -19.36 -14.76
N LEU A 71 -24.77 -19.96 -15.89
CA LEU A 71 -23.82 -20.62 -16.79
C LEU A 71 -23.33 -19.71 -17.92
N VAL A 72 -24.07 -18.64 -18.25
CA VAL A 72 -23.71 -17.74 -19.33
C VAL A 72 -23.35 -16.36 -18.80
N VAL A 73 -24.27 -15.69 -18.12
CA VAL A 73 -24.09 -14.27 -17.73
C VAL A 73 -22.99 -14.11 -16.66
N ALA A 74 -23.06 -14.87 -15.57
CA ALA A 74 -22.08 -14.74 -14.50
C ALA A 74 -20.63 -15.04 -14.95
N PRO A 75 -20.33 -16.16 -15.67
CA PRO A 75 -19.00 -16.37 -16.24
C PRO A 75 -18.59 -15.30 -17.26
N ALA A 76 -19.52 -14.81 -18.09
CA ALA A 76 -19.25 -13.76 -19.07
C ALA A 76 -18.84 -12.45 -18.41
N ILE A 77 -19.49 -12.06 -17.29
CA ILE A 77 -19.06 -10.92 -16.47
C ILE A 77 -17.62 -11.15 -15.99
N GLY A 78 -17.28 -12.33 -15.48
CA GLY A 78 -15.93 -12.65 -15.02
C GLY A 78 -14.88 -12.52 -16.12
N VAL A 79 -15.15 -13.07 -17.31
CA VAL A 79 -14.25 -12.97 -18.47
C VAL A 79 -14.13 -11.54 -18.95
N ALA A 80 -15.22 -10.77 -18.95
CA ALA A 80 -15.20 -9.35 -19.32
C ALA A 80 -14.34 -8.55 -18.33
N LEU A 81 -14.48 -8.78 -17.03
CA LEU A 81 -13.67 -8.13 -16.00
C LEU A 81 -12.18 -8.45 -16.18
N GLU A 82 -11.82 -9.71 -16.42
CA GLU A 82 -10.42 -10.07 -16.68
C GLU A 82 -9.89 -9.34 -17.91
N ARG A 83 -10.57 -9.43 -19.05
CA ARG A 83 -10.08 -8.89 -20.32
C ARG A 83 -10.01 -7.36 -20.37
N LEU A 84 -11.03 -6.69 -19.81
CA LEU A 84 -11.18 -5.23 -19.94
C LEU A 84 -10.48 -4.47 -18.79
N VAL A 85 -10.43 -5.06 -17.59
CA VAL A 85 -9.97 -4.39 -16.38
C VAL A 85 -8.63 -4.95 -15.88
N PHE A 86 -8.57 -6.25 -15.55
CA PHE A 86 -7.44 -6.79 -14.79
C PHE A 86 -6.26 -7.24 -15.66
N ARG A 87 -6.49 -7.72 -16.88
CA ARG A 87 -5.42 -8.08 -17.81
C ARG A 87 -4.54 -6.87 -18.19
N PRO A 88 -5.08 -5.69 -18.57
CA PRO A 88 -4.24 -4.52 -18.82
C PRO A 88 -3.40 -4.13 -17.62
N LEU A 89 -3.96 -4.17 -16.41
CA LEU A 89 -3.24 -3.89 -15.16
C LEU A 89 -2.10 -4.90 -14.92
N ALA A 90 -2.35 -6.19 -15.12
CA ALA A 90 -1.37 -7.24 -14.91
C ALA A 90 -0.18 -7.15 -15.90
N VAL A 91 -0.44 -6.74 -17.15
CA VAL A 91 0.60 -6.55 -18.19
C VAL A 91 1.46 -5.32 -17.91
N LEU A 92 0.89 -4.26 -17.34
CA LEU A 92 1.62 -3.03 -16.96
C LEU A 92 2.44 -3.17 -15.67
N GLY A 93 2.56 -4.36 -15.11
CA GLY A 93 3.33 -4.60 -13.87
C GLY A 93 2.55 -4.38 -12.58
N GLY A 94 1.24 -4.59 -12.64
CA GLY A 94 0.19 -4.49 -11.62
C GLY A 94 0.61 -4.22 -10.17
N ASP A 95 0.64 -2.94 -9.77
CA ASP A 95 0.70 -2.58 -8.35
C ASP A 95 -0.56 -3.13 -7.65
N PRO A 96 -0.43 -3.90 -6.56
CA PRO A 96 -1.58 -4.39 -5.77
C PRO A 96 -2.56 -3.30 -5.34
N ALA A 97 -2.10 -2.05 -5.17
CA ALA A 97 -2.96 -0.91 -4.88
C ALA A 97 -3.84 -0.52 -6.08
N GLN A 98 -3.30 -0.55 -7.30
CA GLN A 98 -4.07 -0.24 -8.51
C GLN A 98 -5.12 -1.31 -8.80
N THR A 99 -4.80 -2.58 -8.59
CA THR A 99 -5.75 -3.69 -8.75
C THR A 99 -6.87 -3.63 -7.72
N LEU A 100 -6.58 -3.20 -6.49
CA LEU A 100 -7.59 -2.96 -5.47
C LEU A 100 -8.54 -1.82 -5.87
N VAL A 101 -7.99 -0.69 -6.32
CA VAL A 101 -8.78 0.47 -6.78
C VAL A 101 -9.67 0.08 -7.97
N ALA A 102 -9.14 -0.66 -8.93
CA ALA A 102 -9.92 -1.16 -10.05
C ALA A 102 -11.06 -2.09 -9.60
N SER A 103 -10.81 -2.96 -8.62
CA SER A 103 -11.82 -3.85 -8.04
C SER A 103 -12.92 -3.08 -7.32
N ILE A 104 -12.58 -2.03 -6.56
CA ILE A 104 -13.54 -1.10 -5.95
C ILE A 104 -14.29 -0.31 -7.04
N GLY A 105 -13.60 0.12 -8.10
CA GLY A 105 -14.22 0.80 -9.25
C GLY A 105 -15.27 -0.07 -9.93
N VAL A 106 -14.97 -1.35 -10.15
CA VAL A 106 -15.95 -2.33 -10.67
C VAL A 106 -17.13 -2.49 -9.72
N PHE A 107 -16.87 -2.60 -8.41
CA PHE A 107 -17.93 -2.67 -7.40
C PHE A 107 -18.87 -1.46 -7.49
N VAL A 108 -18.32 -0.26 -7.47
CA VAL A 108 -19.08 1.00 -7.56
C VAL A 108 -19.83 1.11 -8.90
N LEU A 109 -19.21 0.68 -10.01
CA LEU A 109 -19.84 0.65 -11.34
C LEU A 109 -21.08 -0.26 -11.38
N LEU A 110 -20.96 -1.47 -10.83
CA LEU A 110 -22.06 -2.44 -10.82
C LEU A 110 -23.19 -2.02 -9.88
N VAL A 111 -22.87 -1.46 -8.70
CA VAL A 111 -23.84 -0.93 -7.75
C VAL A 111 -24.59 0.27 -8.35
N GLY A 112 -23.84 1.22 -8.90
CA GLY A 112 -24.44 2.39 -9.58
C GLY A 112 -25.27 2.00 -10.81
N GLY A 113 -24.77 1.07 -11.61
CA GLY A 113 -25.50 0.53 -12.77
C GLY A 113 -26.80 -0.18 -12.37
N ALA A 114 -26.77 -0.94 -11.29
CA ALA A 114 -27.98 -1.58 -10.74
C ALA A 114 -28.99 -0.54 -10.25
N ALA A 115 -28.55 0.50 -9.55
CA ALA A 115 -29.42 1.58 -9.09
C ALA A 115 -30.05 2.37 -10.26
N LEU A 116 -29.32 2.54 -11.38
CA LEU A 116 -29.85 3.17 -12.59
C LEU A 116 -30.89 2.32 -13.33
N VAL A 117 -30.63 1.00 -13.45
CA VAL A 117 -31.49 0.09 -14.23
C VAL A 117 -32.73 -0.32 -13.45
N TRP A 118 -32.57 -0.72 -12.18
CA TRP A 118 -33.66 -1.27 -11.35
C TRP A 118 -34.17 -0.30 -10.29
N GLY A 119 -33.57 0.88 -10.15
CA GLY A 119 -33.92 1.84 -9.10
C GLY A 119 -33.26 1.52 -7.76
N THR A 120 -33.46 2.40 -6.78
CA THR A 120 -32.90 2.29 -5.43
C THR A 120 -33.81 1.58 -4.42
N GLY A 121 -35.02 1.22 -4.83
CA GLY A 121 -36.00 0.57 -3.95
C GLY A 121 -35.68 -0.90 -3.68
N ALA A 122 -35.86 -1.33 -2.45
CA ALA A 122 -35.70 -2.74 -2.06
C ALA A 122 -36.87 -3.59 -2.57
N ARG A 123 -36.60 -4.76 -3.16
CA ARG A 123 -37.60 -5.69 -3.71
C ARG A 123 -37.58 -6.99 -2.93
N ALA A 124 -38.75 -7.56 -2.65
CA ALA A 124 -38.93 -8.77 -1.86
C ALA A 124 -39.38 -10.01 -2.66
N ASP A 125 -39.55 -9.84 -3.98
CA ASP A 125 -40.13 -10.83 -4.90
C ASP A 125 -39.08 -11.65 -5.65
N ALA A 126 -37.98 -12.01 -5.01
CA ALA A 126 -36.94 -12.83 -5.60
C ALA A 126 -37.39 -14.31 -5.73
N PRO A 127 -37.19 -14.97 -6.91
CA PRO A 127 -37.58 -16.36 -7.10
C PRO A 127 -36.69 -17.31 -6.30
N THR A 128 -37.29 -18.36 -5.73
CA THR A 128 -36.59 -19.46 -5.03
C THR A 128 -36.14 -20.51 -6.03
N VAL A 129 -34.85 -20.69 -6.22
CA VAL A 129 -34.26 -21.66 -7.18
C VAL A 129 -34.08 -23.02 -6.57
N VAL A 130 -33.66 -23.08 -5.32
CA VAL A 130 -33.58 -24.31 -4.53
C VAL A 130 -34.68 -24.21 -3.49
N SER A 131 -35.50 -25.28 -3.34
CA SER A 131 -36.45 -25.34 -2.23
C SER A 131 -35.74 -24.93 -0.95
N ALA A 132 -36.46 -24.26 -0.05
CA ALA A 132 -35.92 -23.75 1.22
C ALA A 132 -35.32 -24.85 2.11
N ASP A 133 -35.00 -26.01 1.55
CA ASP A 133 -34.35 -27.13 2.23
C ASP A 133 -32.87 -26.80 2.51
N PRO A 134 -32.52 -26.62 3.76
CA PRO A 134 -31.15 -26.32 4.19
C PRO A 134 -30.13 -27.41 3.81
N TRP A 135 -30.58 -28.65 3.75
CA TRP A 135 -29.77 -29.80 3.37
C TRP A 135 -29.37 -29.79 1.90
N GLY A 136 -30.31 -29.38 1.03
CA GLY A 136 -30.02 -29.18 -0.40
C GLY A 136 -28.96 -28.08 -0.63
N GLN A 137 -29.09 -26.95 0.07
CA GLN A 137 -28.09 -25.87 -0.03
C GLN A 137 -26.72 -26.27 0.52
N LEU A 138 -26.68 -27.00 1.64
CA LEU A 138 -25.44 -27.55 2.18
C LEU A 138 -24.79 -28.57 1.20
N ALA A 139 -25.59 -29.43 0.59
CA ALA A 139 -25.11 -30.40 -0.40
C ALA A 139 -24.47 -29.70 -1.61
N VAL A 140 -25.09 -28.64 -2.14
CA VAL A 140 -24.55 -27.82 -3.23
C VAL A 140 -23.20 -27.21 -2.82
N ALA A 141 -23.11 -26.62 -1.63
CA ALA A 141 -21.88 -25.98 -1.13
C ALA A 141 -20.76 -27.02 -0.95
N LEU A 142 -21.07 -28.18 -0.38
CA LEU A 142 -20.09 -29.25 -0.18
C LEU A 142 -19.65 -29.88 -1.50
N ALA A 143 -20.60 -30.13 -2.44
CA ALA A 143 -20.29 -30.67 -3.76
C ALA A 143 -19.35 -29.73 -4.54
N LEU A 144 -19.62 -28.41 -4.49
CA LEU A 144 -18.74 -27.42 -5.11
C LEU A 144 -17.36 -27.38 -4.43
N ALA A 145 -17.33 -27.37 -3.10
CA ALA A 145 -16.07 -27.40 -2.34
C ALA A 145 -15.23 -28.65 -2.66
N ALA A 146 -15.87 -29.82 -2.74
CA ALA A 146 -15.23 -31.08 -3.09
C ALA A 146 -14.73 -31.08 -4.54
N GLY A 147 -15.53 -30.59 -5.49
CA GLY A 147 -15.19 -30.48 -6.90
C GLY A 147 -13.98 -29.57 -7.13
N VAL A 148 -14.02 -28.37 -6.54
CA VAL A 148 -12.90 -27.42 -6.58
C VAL A 148 -11.67 -27.98 -5.86
N GLY A 149 -11.86 -28.61 -4.69
CA GLY A 149 -10.81 -29.29 -3.96
C GLY A 149 -10.13 -30.39 -4.77
N ALA A 150 -10.89 -31.15 -5.52
CA ALA A 150 -10.39 -32.21 -6.41
C ALA A 150 -9.58 -31.62 -7.59
N VAL A 151 -10.03 -30.48 -8.17
CA VAL A 151 -9.32 -29.78 -9.24
C VAL A 151 -8.02 -29.15 -8.73
N LEU A 152 -8.04 -28.55 -7.52
CA LEU A 152 -6.89 -27.85 -6.94
C LEU A 152 -5.89 -28.76 -6.22
N ARG A 153 -6.26 -29.98 -5.83
CA ARG A 153 -5.34 -30.95 -5.23
C ARG A 153 -4.46 -31.57 -6.30
N SER A 154 -3.16 -31.32 -6.23
CA SER A 154 -2.16 -32.11 -6.96
C SER A 154 -1.94 -33.40 -6.18
N PRO A 155 -2.19 -34.61 -6.76
CA PRO A 155 -1.90 -35.83 -6.06
C PRO A 155 -0.39 -36.04 -6.00
N ARG A 156 0.21 -35.84 -4.82
CA ARG A 156 1.49 -36.47 -4.53
C ARG A 156 1.26 -37.98 -4.47
N GLY A 157 1.62 -38.72 -5.53
CA GLY A 157 1.77 -40.16 -5.48
C GLY A 157 0.64 -41.04 -6.03
N ARG A 158 -0.06 -40.67 -7.13
CA ARG A 158 -0.95 -41.58 -7.85
C ARG A 158 -0.66 -41.71 -9.35
N PRO A 159 -0.88 -42.95 -9.96
CA PRO A 159 -0.36 -43.25 -11.30
C PRO A 159 -1.15 -42.57 -12.44
N LEU A 160 -0.47 -42.46 -13.49
CA LEU A 160 -0.51 -41.96 -14.87
C LEU A 160 -1.84 -41.63 -15.58
N GLY A 161 -3.04 -41.81 -15.03
CA GLY A 161 -4.31 -41.64 -15.79
C GLY A 161 -4.96 -40.26 -15.83
N SER A 162 -4.53 -39.33 -14.98
CA SER A 162 -5.20 -38.01 -14.74
C SER A 162 -4.37 -36.79 -15.14
N ARG A 163 -3.60 -36.88 -16.22
CA ARG A 163 -2.65 -35.82 -16.69
C ARG A 163 -3.28 -34.42 -16.89
N ARG A 164 -4.54 -34.32 -17.34
CA ARG A 164 -5.16 -33.03 -17.65
C ARG A 164 -5.55 -32.22 -16.40
N ARG A 165 -6.01 -32.88 -15.33
CA ARG A 165 -6.49 -32.18 -14.11
C ARG A 165 -5.35 -31.62 -13.23
N THR A 166 -4.21 -32.30 -13.22
CA THR A 166 -3.00 -31.83 -12.48
C THR A 166 -2.30 -30.68 -13.17
N ARG A 167 -2.44 -30.54 -14.49
CA ARG A 167 -1.81 -29.50 -15.30
C ARG A 167 -2.40 -28.12 -14.98
N PHE A 168 -3.72 -27.98 -14.97
CA PHE A 168 -4.38 -26.71 -14.67
C PHE A 168 -4.05 -26.16 -13.26
N ALA A 169 -4.01 -27.02 -12.24
CA ALA A 169 -3.65 -26.60 -10.88
C ALA A 169 -2.17 -26.14 -10.77
N THR A 170 -1.28 -26.71 -11.56
CA THR A 170 0.13 -26.30 -11.63
C THR A 170 0.28 -25.01 -12.40
N GLU A 171 -0.41 -24.87 -13.54
CA GLU A 171 -0.46 -23.65 -14.34
C GLU A 171 -1.00 -22.45 -13.52
N LEU A 172 -2.07 -22.67 -12.76
CA LEU A 172 -2.68 -21.66 -11.89
C LEU A 172 -1.69 -21.16 -10.81
N ARG A 173 -0.92 -22.05 -10.21
CA ARG A 173 0.12 -21.64 -9.24
C ARG A 173 1.27 -20.90 -9.92
N ALA A 174 1.74 -21.40 -11.07
CA ALA A 174 2.84 -20.76 -11.79
C ALA A 174 2.48 -19.32 -12.22
N VAL A 175 1.26 -19.09 -12.70
CA VAL A 175 0.77 -17.75 -13.09
C VAL A 175 0.72 -16.78 -11.92
N VAL A 176 0.34 -17.27 -10.73
CA VAL A 176 0.30 -16.44 -9.50
C VAL A 176 1.68 -16.19 -8.93
N ASP A 177 2.58 -17.18 -9.04
CA ASP A 177 3.94 -17.05 -8.49
C ASP A 177 4.80 -16.11 -9.30
N ASP A 178 4.82 -16.28 -10.62
CA ASP A 178 5.52 -15.38 -11.55
C ASP A 178 4.88 -15.49 -12.95
N ARG A 179 4.05 -14.50 -13.30
CA ARG A 179 3.34 -14.48 -14.59
C ARG A 179 4.28 -14.40 -15.80
N PRO A 180 5.30 -13.53 -15.85
CA PRO A 180 6.29 -13.50 -16.91
C PRO A 180 6.98 -14.83 -17.10
N LEU A 181 7.44 -15.46 -16.04
CA LEU A 181 8.11 -16.75 -16.07
C LEU A 181 7.17 -17.87 -16.53
N ALA A 182 5.91 -17.84 -16.09
CA ALA A 182 4.89 -18.80 -16.53
C ALA A 182 4.63 -18.72 -18.04
N VAL A 183 4.56 -17.50 -18.60
CA VAL A 183 4.41 -17.26 -20.05
C VAL A 183 5.63 -17.78 -20.81
N LEU A 184 6.85 -17.51 -20.32
CA LEU A 184 8.08 -18.05 -20.91
C LEU A 184 8.12 -19.59 -20.83
N GLY A 185 7.50 -20.18 -19.81
CA GLY A 185 7.32 -21.62 -19.67
C GLY A 185 6.22 -22.23 -20.57
N GLY A 186 5.60 -21.43 -21.47
CA GLY A 186 4.56 -21.88 -22.41
C GLY A 186 3.16 -22.00 -21.82
N ILE A 187 2.91 -21.36 -20.65
CA ILE A 187 1.58 -21.34 -20.02
C ILE A 187 0.81 -20.14 -20.56
N ASP A 188 -0.43 -20.37 -21.01
CA ASP A 188 -1.35 -19.30 -21.39
C ASP A 188 -1.94 -18.66 -20.11
N ALA A 189 -1.21 -17.69 -19.57
CA ALA A 189 -1.57 -17.01 -18.32
C ALA A 189 -2.91 -16.27 -18.41
N ASP A 190 -3.29 -15.79 -19.60
CA ASP A 190 -4.54 -15.07 -19.82
C ASP A 190 -5.75 -15.99 -19.73
N ARG A 191 -5.65 -17.21 -20.29
CA ARG A 191 -6.72 -18.21 -20.17
C ARG A 191 -6.89 -18.70 -18.74
N VAL A 192 -5.79 -18.90 -18.02
CA VAL A 192 -5.82 -19.34 -16.62
C VAL A 192 -6.48 -18.27 -15.73
N ALA A 193 -6.11 -17.00 -15.92
CA ALA A 193 -6.72 -15.90 -15.20
C ALA A 193 -8.21 -15.73 -15.54
N ALA A 194 -8.58 -15.77 -16.84
CA ALA A 194 -9.98 -15.66 -17.27
C ALA A 194 -10.86 -16.79 -16.72
N ALA A 195 -10.33 -18.01 -16.67
CA ALA A 195 -11.03 -19.14 -16.05
C ALA A 195 -11.24 -18.93 -14.54
N GLY A 196 -10.24 -18.37 -13.83
CA GLY A 196 -10.35 -18.01 -12.42
C GLY A 196 -11.42 -16.94 -12.15
N TRP A 197 -11.48 -15.91 -12.99
CA TRP A 197 -12.50 -14.85 -12.90
C TRP A 197 -13.90 -15.36 -13.27
N ALA A 198 -14.02 -16.16 -14.33
CA ALA A 198 -15.29 -16.78 -14.75
C ALA A 198 -15.87 -17.65 -13.63
N PHE A 199 -15.04 -18.49 -13.02
CA PHE A 199 -15.45 -19.32 -11.89
C PHE A 199 -15.81 -18.50 -10.66
N GLY A 200 -15.02 -17.48 -10.32
CA GLY A 200 -15.33 -16.59 -9.21
C GLY A 200 -16.65 -15.85 -9.39
N SER A 201 -16.93 -15.39 -10.61
CA SER A 201 -18.22 -14.72 -10.93
C SER A 201 -19.39 -15.69 -10.95
N PHE A 202 -19.18 -16.95 -11.41
CA PHE A 202 -20.18 -18.02 -11.29
C PHE A 202 -20.56 -18.27 -9.82
N THR A 203 -19.57 -18.40 -8.93
CA THR A 203 -19.85 -18.62 -7.49
C THR A 203 -20.48 -17.40 -6.83
N ALA A 204 -20.11 -16.18 -7.25
CA ALA A 204 -20.79 -14.97 -6.84
C ALA A 204 -22.27 -14.97 -7.25
N GLY A 205 -22.53 -15.26 -8.52
CA GLY A 205 -23.90 -15.37 -9.03
C GLY A 205 -24.70 -16.42 -8.29
N LEU A 206 -24.11 -17.61 -8.06
CA LEU A 206 -24.76 -18.68 -7.32
C LEU A 206 -25.09 -18.28 -5.88
N SER A 207 -24.14 -17.66 -5.17
CA SER A 207 -24.41 -17.20 -3.80
C SER A 207 -25.48 -16.10 -3.77
N GLY A 208 -25.47 -15.19 -4.74
CA GLY A 208 -26.47 -14.13 -4.87
C GLY A 208 -27.87 -14.67 -5.12
N VAL A 209 -28.01 -15.61 -6.02
CA VAL A 209 -29.27 -16.29 -6.35
C VAL A 209 -29.82 -17.09 -5.15
N LEU A 210 -28.95 -17.77 -4.40
CA LEU A 210 -29.35 -18.54 -3.20
C LEU A 210 -29.71 -17.64 -2.01
N LEU A 211 -29.09 -16.46 -1.88
CA LEU A 211 -29.39 -15.52 -0.81
C LEU A 211 -30.60 -14.63 -1.08
N ALA A 212 -30.89 -14.36 -2.37
CA ALA A 212 -31.94 -13.44 -2.80
C ALA A 212 -33.33 -13.66 -2.14
N PRO A 213 -33.82 -14.90 -1.94
CA PRO A 213 -35.10 -15.13 -1.28
C PRO A 213 -35.14 -14.78 0.22
N TYR A 214 -33.97 -14.76 0.87
CA TYR A 214 -33.86 -14.51 2.31
C TYR A 214 -33.52 -13.05 2.64
N VAL A 215 -33.05 -12.28 1.63
CA VAL A 215 -32.61 -10.90 1.78
C VAL A 215 -33.33 -10.05 0.73
N ARG A 216 -33.84 -8.90 1.12
CA ARG A 216 -34.41 -7.97 0.14
C ARG A 216 -33.38 -7.60 -0.92
N LEU A 217 -33.74 -7.66 -2.18
CA LEU A 217 -32.91 -7.20 -3.29
C LEU A 217 -32.78 -5.68 -3.24
N ASP A 218 -31.65 -5.20 -2.79
CA ASP A 218 -31.30 -3.80 -2.67
C ASP A 218 -29.91 -3.57 -3.26
N PRO A 219 -29.72 -2.56 -4.14
CA PRO A 219 -28.44 -2.27 -4.75
C PRO A 219 -27.31 -1.97 -3.78
N TYR A 220 -27.62 -1.50 -2.57
CA TYR A 220 -26.62 -1.13 -1.55
C TYR A 220 -26.45 -2.18 -0.46
N GLY A 221 -27.54 -2.68 0.09
CA GLY A 221 -27.52 -3.58 1.24
C GLY A 221 -27.04 -5.00 0.91
N MET A 222 -27.49 -5.56 -0.21
CA MET A 222 -27.07 -6.92 -0.61
C MET A 222 -25.58 -7.06 -0.90
N PRO A 223 -24.92 -6.13 -1.65
CA PRO A 223 -23.48 -6.19 -1.84
C PRO A 223 -22.69 -6.07 -0.53
N LEU A 224 -23.16 -5.26 0.42
CA LEU A 224 -22.53 -5.09 1.73
C LEU A 224 -22.57 -6.39 2.53
N LEU A 225 -23.71 -7.08 2.56
CA LEU A 225 -23.86 -8.37 3.24
C LEU A 225 -22.88 -9.42 2.68
N VAL A 226 -22.71 -9.49 1.35
CA VAL A 226 -21.73 -10.39 0.73
C VAL A 226 -20.30 -9.98 1.06
N MET A 227 -20.04 -8.68 1.22
CA MET A 227 -18.72 -8.20 1.67
C MET A 227 -18.44 -8.56 3.15
N GLU A 228 -19.46 -8.58 4.02
CA GLU A 228 -19.33 -9.05 5.40
C GLU A 228 -18.87 -10.52 5.44
N VAL A 229 -19.37 -11.33 4.52
CA VAL A 229 -18.99 -12.75 4.36
C VAL A 229 -17.54 -12.92 3.89
N MET A 230 -16.85 -11.88 3.41
CA MET A 230 -15.39 -11.95 3.17
C MET A 230 -14.59 -12.36 4.41
N ALA A 231 -15.17 -12.22 5.61
CA ALA A 231 -14.63 -12.78 6.85
C ALA A 231 -14.20 -14.25 6.72
N VAL A 232 -14.98 -15.04 6.02
CA VAL A 232 -14.75 -16.47 5.77
C VAL A 232 -13.44 -16.70 4.98
N ALA A 233 -13.27 -15.96 3.89
CA ALA A 233 -12.08 -16.08 3.05
C ALA A 233 -10.81 -15.57 3.78
N VAL A 234 -10.94 -14.49 4.56
CA VAL A 234 -9.85 -13.93 5.37
C VAL A 234 -9.46 -14.88 6.50
N ALA A 235 -10.43 -15.45 7.23
CA ALA A 235 -10.19 -16.44 8.28
C ALA A 235 -9.51 -17.70 7.72
N ALA A 236 -9.85 -18.11 6.50
CA ALA A 236 -9.19 -19.19 5.76
C ALA A 236 -7.83 -18.78 5.17
N ARG A 237 -7.33 -17.54 5.47
CA ARG A 237 -6.07 -16.96 4.94
C ARG A 237 -6.00 -16.98 3.42
N MET A 238 -7.13 -16.93 2.71
CA MET A 238 -7.22 -17.03 1.25
C MET A 238 -6.55 -18.29 0.66
N ARG A 239 -6.37 -19.35 1.50
CA ARG A 239 -5.58 -20.53 1.14
C ARG A 239 -6.31 -21.85 1.35
N SER A 240 -7.18 -21.98 2.33
CA SER A 240 -7.76 -23.26 2.75
C SER A 240 -9.27 -23.31 2.51
N LEU A 241 -9.71 -24.09 1.51
CA LEU A 241 -11.14 -24.30 1.24
C LEU A 241 -11.88 -25.01 2.41
N PRO A 242 -11.33 -26.08 3.04
CA PRO A 242 -12.02 -26.72 4.18
C PRO A 242 -12.22 -25.75 5.35
N VAL A 243 -11.20 -24.94 5.66
CA VAL A 243 -11.31 -23.94 6.74
C VAL A 243 -12.39 -22.90 6.39
N ALA A 244 -12.48 -22.45 5.12
CA ALA A 244 -13.53 -21.54 4.70
C ALA A 244 -14.93 -22.12 4.94
N VAL A 245 -15.17 -23.37 4.54
CA VAL A 245 -16.47 -24.04 4.76
C VAL A 245 -16.78 -24.16 6.25
N VAL A 246 -15.85 -24.62 7.07
CA VAL A 246 -16.05 -24.80 8.52
C VAL A 246 -16.34 -23.45 9.19
N VAL A 247 -15.58 -22.40 8.86
CA VAL A 247 -15.78 -21.06 9.42
C VAL A 247 -17.14 -20.48 8.97
N ALA A 248 -17.51 -20.62 7.70
CA ALA A 248 -18.79 -20.15 7.18
C ALA A 248 -19.97 -20.78 7.92
N LEU A 249 -19.98 -22.11 8.02
CA LEU A 249 -21.03 -22.85 8.72
C LEU A 249 -21.04 -22.53 10.23
N GLY A 250 -19.87 -22.51 10.87
CA GLY A 250 -19.74 -22.23 12.30
C GLY A 250 -20.22 -20.82 12.68
N VAL A 251 -19.84 -19.80 11.90
CA VAL A 251 -20.28 -18.42 12.14
C VAL A 251 -21.78 -18.28 11.90
N ALA A 252 -22.32 -18.84 10.81
CA ALA A 252 -23.73 -18.73 10.48
C ALA A 252 -24.64 -19.47 11.49
N VAL A 253 -24.27 -20.70 11.87
CA VAL A 253 -24.99 -21.44 12.90
C VAL A 253 -24.89 -20.73 14.25
N GLY A 254 -23.69 -20.22 14.60
CA GLY A 254 -23.50 -19.42 15.82
C GLY A 254 -24.36 -18.17 15.80
N GLN A 255 -24.46 -17.48 14.67
CA GLN A 255 -25.31 -16.30 14.48
C GLN A 255 -26.79 -16.64 14.72
N SER A 256 -27.28 -17.72 14.09
CA SER A 256 -28.67 -18.16 14.26
C SER A 256 -28.98 -18.60 15.72
N GLN A 257 -28.05 -19.27 16.39
CA GLN A 257 -28.27 -19.68 17.79
C GLN A 257 -28.21 -18.51 18.76
N LEU A 258 -27.40 -17.49 18.48
CA LEU A 258 -27.34 -16.28 19.34
C LEU A 258 -28.63 -15.49 19.35
N THR A 259 -29.47 -15.60 18.31
CA THR A 259 -30.80 -14.94 18.30
C THR A 259 -31.75 -15.45 19.42
N ARG A 260 -31.45 -16.60 20.05
CA ARG A 260 -32.22 -17.14 21.20
C ARG A 260 -31.90 -16.47 22.53
N LEU A 261 -30.71 -15.88 22.60
CA LEU A 261 -30.23 -15.31 23.86
C LEU A 261 -30.78 -13.91 24.03
N HIS A 262 -31.78 -13.79 24.90
CA HIS A 262 -32.38 -12.51 25.33
C HIS A 262 -32.10 -12.29 26.83
N PRO A 263 -30.85 -11.96 27.23
CA PRO A 263 -30.55 -11.66 28.61
C PRO A 263 -31.24 -10.36 29.00
N ALA A 264 -32.04 -10.39 30.05
CA ALA A 264 -32.67 -9.19 30.58
C ALA A 264 -31.61 -8.21 31.10
N GLY A 265 -31.71 -6.92 30.72
CA GLY A 265 -30.88 -5.86 31.28
C GLY A 265 -30.09 -5.06 30.27
N ARG A 266 -29.11 -4.26 30.74
CA ARG A 266 -28.32 -3.32 29.91
C ARG A 266 -27.45 -3.97 28.83
N ALA A 267 -27.18 -5.26 28.95
CA ALA A 267 -26.38 -6.01 27.98
C ALA A 267 -27.20 -6.54 26.78
N GLU A 268 -28.51 -6.55 26.86
CA GLU A 268 -29.41 -7.09 25.84
C GLU A 268 -29.23 -6.47 24.46
N PRO A 269 -29.22 -5.13 24.27
CA PRO A 269 -29.06 -4.53 22.96
C PRO A 269 -27.70 -4.86 22.30
N LEU A 270 -26.64 -4.94 23.12
CA LEU A 270 -25.31 -5.26 22.63
C LEU A 270 -25.22 -6.74 22.17
N LEU A 271 -25.80 -7.65 22.94
CA LEU A 271 -25.80 -9.07 22.62
C LEU A 271 -26.63 -9.38 21.37
N GLN A 272 -27.78 -8.71 21.23
CA GLN A 272 -28.61 -8.78 20.02
C GLN A 272 -27.85 -8.24 18.81
N ALA A 273 -27.16 -7.08 18.93
CA ALA A 273 -26.34 -6.53 17.86
C ALA A 273 -25.21 -7.48 17.47
N VAL A 274 -24.51 -8.11 18.43
CA VAL A 274 -23.47 -9.10 18.18
C VAL A 274 -24.08 -10.35 17.52
N GLY A 275 -25.18 -10.84 18.01
CA GLY A 275 -25.91 -11.97 17.43
C GLY A 275 -26.32 -11.72 15.99
N ALA A 276 -26.88 -10.55 15.70
CA ALA A 276 -27.29 -10.18 14.34
C ALA A 276 -26.11 -9.98 13.36
N ASN A 277 -24.91 -9.63 13.84
CA ASN A 277 -23.77 -9.22 13.00
C ASN A 277 -22.49 -10.03 13.28
N LEU A 278 -22.61 -11.35 13.53
CA LEU A 278 -21.47 -12.19 13.89
C LEU A 278 -20.43 -12.30 12.76
N PHE A 279 -20.85 -12.25 11.48
CA PHE A 279 -19.93 -12.19 10.34
C PHE A 279 -19.07 -10.92 10.35
N VAL A 280 -19.64 -9.77 10.74
CA VAL A 280 -18.90 -8.52 10.88
C VAL A 280 -17.86 -8.61 12.00
N LEU A 281 -18.24 -9.20 13.12
CA LEU A 281 -17.30 -9.46 14.22
C LEU A 281 -16.19 -10.42 13.80
N ALA A 282 -16.53 -11.50 13.08
CA ALA A 282 -15.54 -12.42 12.52
C ALA A 282 -14.61 -11.74 11.52
N LEU A 283 -15.13 -10.83 10.68
CA LEU A 283 -14.32 -10.01 9.78
C LEU A 283 -13.35 -9.11 10.55
N LEU A 284 -13.85 -8.41 11.56
CA LEU A 284 -13.03 -7.50 12.38
C LEU A 284 -11.92 -8.28 13.11
N VAL A 285 -12.27 -9.38 13.79
CA VAL A 285 -11.30 -10.22 14.50
C VAL A 285 -10.28 -10.82 13.54
N SER A 286 -10.72 -11.42 12.44
CA SER A 286 -9.81 -12.03 11.47
C SER A 286 -8.91 -11.00 10.80
N ALA A 287 -9.44 -9.83 10.45
CA ALA A 287 -8.67 -8.74 9.87
C ALA A 287 -7.66 -8.12 10.86
N LEU A 288 -7.95 -8.10 12.17
CA LEU A 288 -7.05 -7.52 13.19
C LEU A 288 -6.04 -8.53 13.76
N VAL A 289 -6.41 -9.81 13.89
CA VAL A 289 -5.61 -10.83 14.60
C VAL A 289 -4.74 -11.64 13.65
N LEU A 290 -5.29 -12.08 12.51
CA LEU A 290 -4.56 -12.98 11.62
C LEU A 290 -3.40 -12.27 10.91
N PRO A 291 -2.24 -12.93 10.74
CA PRO A 291 -1.12 -12.36 10.00
C PRO A 291 -1.52 -12.08 8.55
N GLY A 292 -0.97 -11.00 7.99
CA GLY A 292 -1.36 -10.43 6.71
C GLY A 292 -1.49 -11.42 5.56
N VAL A 293 -2.59 -11.30 4.83
CA VAL A 293 -2.84 -12.04 3.59
C VAL A 293 -2.08 -11.31 2.46
N GLY A 294 -1.21 -12.03 1.74
CA GLY A 294 -0.65 -11.51 0.48
C GLY A 294 0.57 -10.60 0.60
N THR A 295 1.39 -10.72 1.64
CA THR A 295 2.69 -10.03 1.68
C THR A 295 3.73 -10.78 0.85
N ARG A 296 3.77 -10.54 -0.46
CA ARG A 296 5.01 -10.55 -1.22
C ARG A 296 5.49 -9.10 -1.27
N ASP A 297 6.78 -8.88 -1.04
CA ASP A 297 7.40 -7.58 -1.22
C ASP A 297 7.10 -7.12 -2.64
N ALA A 298 6.23 -6.14 -2.77
CA ALA A 298 5.98 -5.51 -4.05
C ALA A 298 7.28 -4.82 -4.48
N LEU A 299 7.72 -5.10 -5.70
CA LEU A 299 8.76 -4.33 -6.36
C LEU A 299 8.51 -2.82 -6.18
N PRO A 300 9.57 -2.00 -6.15
CA PRO A 300 9.42 -0.56 -5.97
C PRO A 300 8.40 -0.02 -6.96
N ARG A 301 7.43 0.73 -6.43
CA ARG A 301 6.36 1.33 -7.23
C ARG A 301 6.97 2.20 -8.31
N THR A 302 6.61 1.95 -9.56
CA THR A 302 6.87 2.92 -10.63
C THR A 302 6.18 4.22 -10.25
N ALA A 303 6.97 5.28 -10.04
CA ALA A 303 6.44 6.55 -9.62
C ALA A 303 5.44 7.08 -10.66
N THR A 304 4.23 7.37 -10.21
CA THR A 304 3.37 8.28 -10.94
C THR A 304 4.01 9.67 -10.90
N ALA A 305 4.44 10.17 -12.06
CA ALA A 305 4.98 11.51 -12.17
C ALA A 305 3.97 12.51 -11.58
N ARG A 306 4.43 13.45 -10.75
CA ARG A 306 3.57 14.56 -10.30
C ARG A 306 3.11 15.33 -11.53
N VAL A 307 1.83 15.23 -11.84
CA VAL A 307 1.23 16.10 -12.86
C VAL A 307 1.12 17.50 -12.25
N PRO A 308 1.81 18.51 -12.80
CA PRO A 308 1.71 19.87 -12.28
C PRO A 308 0.26 20.35 -12.41
N THR A 309 -0.26 20.98 -11.35
CA THR A 309 -1.59 21.60 -11.38
C THR A 309 -1.62 22.68 -12.45
N PRO A 310 -2.62 22.72 -13.32
CA PRO A 310 -2.73 23.76 -14.33
C PRO A 310 -2.74 25.14 -13.68
N PRO A 311 -2.02 26.14 -14.26
CA PRO A 311 -2.09 27.50 -13.76
C PRO A 311 -3.54 27.98 -13.81
N GLY A 312 -4.03 28.55 -12.74
CA GLY A 312 -5.41 29.02 -12.62
C GLY A 312 -6.42 28.01 -12.08
N ALA A 313 -6.08 26.72 -11.92
CA ALA A 313 -7.00 25.72 -11.38
C ALA A 313 -7.55 26.08 -10.00
N TRP A 314 -6.74 26.75 -9.15
CA TRP A 314 -7.21 27.26 -7.86
C TRP A 314 -8.24 28.37 -7.99
N ILE A 315 -8.11 29.26 -8.99
CA ILE A 315 -9.07 30.33 -9.26
C ILE A 315 -10.41 29.69 -9.65
N VAL A 316 -10.38 28.70 -10.55
CA VAL A 316 -11.59 27.97 -10.95
C VAL A 316 -12.24 27.28 -9.76
N ALA A 317 -11.46 26.64 -8.89
CA ALA A 317 -11.98 26.00 -7.67
C ALA A 317 -12.64 27.02 -6.73
N VAL A 318 -12.00 28.16 -6.47
CA VAL A 318 -12.58 29.21 -5.63
C VAL A 318 -13.89 29.74 -6.23
N VAL A 319 -13.90 30.05 -7.53
CA VAL A 319 -15.13 30.51 -8.22
C VAL A 319 -16.24 29.47 -8.12
N LEU A 320 -15.92 28.18 -8.36
CA LEU A 320 -16.89 27.09 -8.28
C LEU A 320 -17.50 26.94 -6.87
N PHE A 321 -16.69 27.10 -5.81
CA PHE A 321 -17.15 27.01 -4.43
C PHE A 321 -17.88 28.29 -3.94
N LEU A 322 -17.68 29.43 -4.58
CA LEU A 322 -18.42 30.66 -4.30
C LEU A 322 -19.73 30.77 -5.11
N LEU A 323 -19.82 30.06 -6.23
CA LEU A 323 -20.98 30.09 -7.13
C LEU A 323 -22.33 29.77 -6.41
N PRO A 324 -22.41 28.78 -5.49
CA PRO A 324 -23.66 28.45 -4.79
C PRO A 324 -24.21 29.58 -3.92
N LEU A 325 -23.43 30.58 -3.54
CA LEU A 325 -23.94 31.76 -2.82
C LEU A 325 -24.95 32.56 -3.63
N GLY A 326 -24.93 32.42 -4.96
CA GLY A 326 -25.94 32.96 -5.88
C GLY A 326 -27.21 32.11 -6.00
N PHE A 327 -27.19 30.86 -5.51
CA PHE A 327 -28.33 29.96 -5.59
C PHE A 327 -29.40 30.31 -4.53
N ALA A 328 -30.62 29.78 -4.73
CA ALA A 328 -31.74 29.94 -3.80
C ALA A 328 -32.51 28.62 -3.67
N GLY A 329 -33.26 28.46 -2.59
CA GLY A 329 -34.13 27.32 -2.37
C GLY A 329 -33.40 25.97 -2.31
N SER A 330 -33.91 24.98 -3.03
CA SER A 330 -33.42 23.60 -3.03
C SER A 330 -31.96 23.47 -3.51
N ASP A 331 -31.55 24.28 -4.47
CA ASP A 331 -30.20 24.22 -5.06
C ASP A 331 -29.11 24.64 -4.03
N LEU A 332 -29.40 25.69 -3.24
CA LEU A 332 -28.51 26.11 -2.17
C LEU A 332 -28.48 25.04 -1.05
N HIS A 333 -29.63 24.47 -0.66
CA HIS A 333 -29.71 23.44 0.34
C HIS A 333 -28.89 22.19 -0.02
N THR A 334 -28.93 21.77 -1.28
CA THR A 334 -28.11 20.69 -1.78
C THR A 334 -26.62 21.04 -1.80
N SER A 335 -26.31 22.27 -2.23
CA SER A 335 -24.92 22.76 -2.33
C SER A 335 -24.21 22.85 -0.98
N VAL A 336 -24.92 22.97 0.15
CA VAL A 336 -24.40 22.93 1.51
C VAL A 336 -23.60 21.65 1.79
N GLN A 337 -23.91 20.55 1.14
CA GLN A 337 -23.17 19.29 1.34
C GLN A 337 -21.76 19.29 0.73
N VAL A 338 -21.46 20.20 -0.25
CA VAL A 338 -20.19 20.19 -1.01
C VAL A 338 -18.98 20.51 -0.14
N PRO A 339 -18.94 21.61 0.66
CA PRO A 339 -17.79 21.91 1.51
C PRO A 339 -17.56 20.82 2.59
N ALA A 340 -18.64 20.33 3.20
CA ALA A 340 -18.59 19.28 4.22
C ALA A 340 -17.97 17.99 3.66
N LEU A 341 -18.48 17.52 2.51
CA LEU A 341 -17.91 16.36 1.81
C LEU A 341 -16.48 16.63 1.37
N GLY A 342 -16.14 17.84 0.96
CA GLY A 342 -14.79 18.26 0.62
C GLY A 342 -13.81 18.04 1.78
N VAL A 343 -14.20 18.35 3.02
CA VAL A 343 -13.38 18.09 4.22
C VAL A 343 -13.23 16.58 4.48
N VAL A 344 -14.30 15.80 4.31
CA VAL A 344 -14.22 14.33 4.44
C VAL A 344 -13.25 13.75 3.41
N LEU A 345 -13.36 14.16 2.14
CA LEU A 345 -12.47 13.68 1.07
C LEU A 345 -11.01 14.15 1.26
N LEU A 346 -10.80 15.32 1.86
CA LEU A 346 -9.47 15.82 2.22
C LEU A 346 -8.79 14.90 3.25
N SER A 347 -9.55 14.24 4.14
CA SER A 347 -9.02 13.23 5.06
C SER A 347 -8.37 12.05 4.32
N LEU A 348 -8.97 11.60 3.22
CA LEU A 348 -8.42 10.56 2.35
C LEU A 348 -7.12 11.02 1.64
N VAL A 349 -7.05 12.29 1.23
CA VAL A 349 -5.81 12.86 0.64
C VAL A 349 -4.66 12.82 1.62
N VAL A 350 -4.91 13.08 2.91
CA VAL A 350 -3.88 13.04 3.95
C VAL A 350 -3.43 11.60 4.22
N VAL A 351 -4.36 10.68 4.45
CA VAL A 351 -4.04 9.29 4.84
C VAL A 351 -3.55 8.49 3.63
N THR A 352 -4.33 8.47 2.55
CA THR A 352 -4.05 7.62 1.39
C THR A 352 -3.11 8.30 0.40
N GLY A 353 -3.37 9.56 0.07
CA GLY A 353 -2.59 10.28 -0.93
C GLY A 353 -1.17 10.55 -0.48
N ARG A 354 -0.99 11.21 0.65
CA ARG A 354 0.32 11.61 1.16
C ARG A 354 0.97 10.53 2.00
N GLY A 355 0.18 9.84 2.85
CA GLY A 355 0.66 8.77 3.73
C GLY A 355 0.85 7.42 3.06
N GLY A 356 0.29 7.21 1.87
CA GLY A 356 0.35 5.94 1.13
C GLY A 356 -0.41 4.78 1.81
N GLN A 357 -1.23 5.10 2.83
CA GLN A 357 -1.98 4.10 3.60
C GLN A 357 -3.41 4.00 3.07
N ILE A 358 -3.79 2.85 2.53
CA ILE A 358 -5.15 2.66 2.03
C ILE A 358 -6.11 2.58 3.22
N SER A 359 -7.00 3.58 3.35
CA SER A 359 -8.02 3.64 4.39
C SER A 359 -9.41 3.65 3.77
N LEU A 360 -10.19 2.60 4.06
CA LEU A 360 -11.59 2.46 3.64
C LEU A 360 -12.57 2.74 4.80
N GLY A 361 -12.06 3.15 5.97
CA GLY A 361 -12.85 3.42 7.17
C GLY A 361 -13.21 4.89 7.41
N GLN A 362 -12.97 5.80 6.47
CA GLN A 362 -13.16 7.24 6.70
C GLN A 362 -14.64 7.62 6.88
N ALA A 363 -15.57 6.89 6.23
CA ALA A 363 -17.00 7.09 6.43
C ALA A 363 -17.42 6.86 7.89
N ALA A 364 -16.82 5.88 8.57
CA ALA A 364 -17.08 5.65 10.00
C ALA A 364 -16.65 6.83 10.88
N TYR A 365 -15.47 7.41 10.63
CA TYR A 365 -15.04 8.58 11.40
C TYR A 365 -15.88 9.81 11.10
N ALA A 366 -16.33 10.00 9.86
CA ALA A 366 -17.28 11.05 9.50
C ALA A 366 -18.62 10.87 10.25
N GLY A 367 -19.18 9.66 10.20
CA GLY A 367 -20.42 9.36 10.91
C GLY A 367 -20.31 9.47 12.44
N LEU A 368 -19.17 9.04 13.04
CA LEU A 368 -18.91 9.24 14.47
C LEU A 368 -18.80 10.72 14.82
N GLY A 369 -18.18 11.53 13.97
CA GLY A 369 -18.14 12.98 14.11
C GLY A 369 -19.54 13.61 14.14
N ALA A 370 -20.40 13.22 13.19
CA ALA A 370 -21.79 13.66 13.14
C ALA A 370 -22.60 13.19 14.38
N LEU A 371 -22.49 11.90 14.74
CA LEU A 371 -23.19 11.32 15.87
C LEU A 371 -22.78 11.98 17.18
N PHE A 372 -21.49 12.11 17.44
CA PHE A 372 -21.01 12.74 18.68
C PHE A 372 -21.39 14.22 18.75
N THR A 373 -21.33 14.94 17.62
CA THR A 373 -21.81 16.32 17.56
C THR A 373 -23.30 16.39 17.92
N ALA A 374 -24.13 15.49 17.37
CA ALA A 374 -25.55 15.44 17.66
C ALA A 374 -25.84 15.07 19.13
N LEU A 375 -25.15 14.08 19.71
CA LEU A 375 -25.32 13.67 21.12
C LEU A 375 -24.88 14.78 22.07
N LEU A 376 -23.78 15.48 21.79
CA LEU A 376 -23.27 16.60 22.61
C LEU A 376 -24.21 17.81 22.54
N ALA A 377 -24.69 18.15 21.34
CA ALA A 377 -25.64 19.27 21.17
C ALA A 377 -27.02 18.97 21.79
N ALA A 378 -27.45 17.71 21.78
CA ALA A 378 -28.68 17.27 22.47
C ALA A 378 -28.53 17.09 23.97
N GLY A 379 -27.30 17.13 24.55
CA GLY A 379 -27.03 16.87 25.94
C GLY A 379 -27.25 15.40 26.35
N ARG A 380 -27.17 14.48 25.38
CA ARG A 380 -27.32 13.02 25.60
C ARG A 380 -25.99 12.28 25.72
N PHE A 381 -24.86 12.98 25.63
CA PHE A 381 -23.56 12.35 25.76
C PHE A 381 -23.25 12.07 27.24
N PRO A 382 -22.88 10.84 27.63
CA PRO A 382 -22.61 10.49 29.01
C PRO A 382 -21.50 11.36 29.62
N GLY A 383 -21.78 11.99 30.76
CA GLY A 383 -20.80 12.75 31.54
C GLY A 383 -20.47 14.16 31.00
N LEU A 384 -21.12 14.62 29.95
CA LEU A 384 -20.93 15.98 29.41
C LEU A 384 -22.27 16.74 29.34
N PRO A 385 -22.29 18.05 29.69
CA PRO A 385 -23.50 18.86 29.57
C PRO A 385 -23.82 19.13 28.08
N ARG A 386 -25.04 19.66 27.86
CA ARG A 386 -25.42 20.18 26.53
C ARG A 386 -24.45 21.28 26.09
N LEU A 387 -23.90 21.15 24.89
CA LEU A 387 -22.97 22.12 24.32
C LEU A 387 -23.59 22.83 23.12
N PRO A 388 -23.22 24.11 22.88
CA PRO A 388 -23.52 24.77 21.61
C PRO A 388 -22.92 23.96 20.44
N GLU A 389 -23.56 24.00 19.27
CA GLU A 389 -23.28 23.12 18.14
C GLU A 389 -21.81 23.18 17.67
N LEU A 390 -21.19 24.38 17.61
CA LEU A 390 -19.77 24.53 17.24
C LEU A 390 -18.83 23.96 18.33
N ALA A 391 -19.16 24.13 19.61
CA ALA A 391 -18.39 23.53 20.69
C ALA A 391 -18.57 22.00 20.69
N ALA A 392 -19.79 21.53 20.44
CA ALA A 392 -20.08 20.10 20.26
C ALA A 392 -19.27 19.49 19.10
N LEU A 393 -19.18 20.19 17.96
CA LEU A 393 -18.35 19.79 16.82
C LEU A 393 -16.88 19.71 17.20
N ALA A 394 -16.35 20.73 17.87
CA ALA A 394 -14.94 20.74 18.27
C ALA A 394 -14.61 19.59 19.25
N VAL A 395 -15.47 19.35 20.25
CA VAL A 395 -15.33 18.25 21.20
C VAL A 395 -15.49 16.89 20.50
N ALA A 396 -16.44 16.75 19.57
CA ALA A 396 -16.62 15.53 18.78
C ALA A 396 -15.34 15.21 17.98
N VAL A 397 -14.74 16.21 17.33
CA VAL A 397 -13.45 16.02 16.61
C VAL A 397 -12.35 15.56 17.56
N LEU A 398 -12.24 16.15 18.75
CA LEU A 398 -11.24 15.76 19.76
C LEU A 398 -11.47 14.34 20.29
N LEU A 399 -12.72 13.89 20.40
CA LEU A 399 -13.07 12.54 20.85
C LEU A 399 -12.85 11.49 19.75
N VAL A 400 -13.13 11.84 18.49
CA VAL A 400 -12.98 10.91 17.35
C VAL A 400 -11.53 10.80 16.89
N ALA A 401 -10.74 11.87 16.95
CA ALA A 401 -9.36 11.85 16.48
C ALA A 401 -8.51 10.71 17.08
N PRO A 402 -8.52 10.43 18.39
CA PRO A 402 -7.80 9.31 18.99
C PRO A 402 -8.26 7.94 18.48
N LEU A 403 -9.53 7.80 18.07
CA LEU A 403 -10.04 6.55 17.49
C LEU A 403 -9.34 6.20 16.17
N GLY A 404 -8.72 7.18 15.50
CA GLY A 404 -7.81 6.95 14.37
C GLY A 404 -6.66 6.00 14.70
N VAL A 405 -6.30 5.83 15.98
CA VAL A 405 -5.34 4.82 16.42
C VAL A 405 -5.86 3.40 16.18
N LEU A 406 -7.18 3.15 16.25
CA LEU A 406 -7.76 1.83 16.00
C LEU A 406 -7.44 1.30 14.60
N THR A 407 -7.49 2.18 13.58
CA THR A 407 -7.10 1.82 12.21
C THR A 407 -5.60 2.02 11.97
N GLY A 408 -4.97 2.95 12.66
CA GLY A 408 -3.54 3.22 12.56
C GLY A 408 -2.67 2.13 13.18
N TRP A 409 -3.11 1.47 14.25
CA TRP A 409 -2.37 0.39 14.91
C TRP A 409 -2.12 -0.81 13.98
N PRO A 410 -3.12 -1.36 13.28
CA PRO A 410 -2.89 -2.38 12.26
C PRO A 410 -1.95 -1.92 11.14
N ALA A 411 -1.98 -0.63 10.76
CA ALA A 411 -1.15 -0.07 9.72
C ALA A 411 0.37 -0.15 10.01
N ILE A 412 0.75 -0.26 11.28
CA ILE A 412 2.17 -0.43 11.66
C ILE A 412 2.74 -1.74 11.11
N ARG A 413 1.94 -2.80 11.11
CA ARG A 413 2.37 -4.16 10.74
C ARG A 413 1.79 -4.65 9.42
N ARG A 414 0.85 -3.92 8.83
CA ARG A 414 0.10 -4.33 7.62
C ARG A 414 0.22 -3.26 6.55
N HIS A 415 0.30 -3.71 5.31
CA HIS A 415 0.46 -2.85 4.14
C HIS A 415 -0.57 -3.22 3.07
N GLY A 416 -0.87 -2.28 2.18
CA GLY A 416 -1.69 -2.49 1.01
C GLY A 416 -3.07 -3.10 1.33
N LEU A 417 -3.36 -4.24 0.73
CA LEU A 417 -4.65 -4.91 0.81
C LEU A 417 -5.09 -5.30 2.23
N ALA A 418 -4.16 -5.82 3.05
CA ALA A 418 -4.47 -6.25 4.41
C ALA A 418 -4.88 -5.07 5.32
N LEU A 419 -4.29 -3.89 5.08
CA LEU A 419 -4.66 -2.65 5.77
C LEU A 419 -6.02 -2.14 5.29
N ALA A 420 -6.26 -2.11 3.97
CA ALA A 420 -7.54 -1.72 3.39
C ALA A 420 -8.70 -2.53 4.00
N LEU A 421 -8.53 -3.85 4.07
CA LEU A 421 -9.52 -4.75 4.64
C LEU A 421 -9.74 -4.52 6.14
N ALA A 422 -8.66 -4.26 6.91
CA ALA A 422 -8.78 -3.97 8.35
C ALA A 422 -9.53 -2.65 8.61
N THR A 423 -9.23 -1.60 7.81
CA THR A 423 -9.93 -0.32 7.93
C THR A 423 -11.38 -0.39 7.45
N PHE A 424 -11.65 -1.19 6.42
CA PHE A 424 -13.02 -1.48 5.98
C PHE A 424 -13.81 -2.23 7.05
N ALA A 425 -13.22 -3.26 7.67
CA ALA A 425 -13.86 -4.01 8.75
C ALA A 425 -14.24 -3.12 9.94
N VAL A 426 -13.38 -2.15 10.31
CA VAL A 426 -13.72 -1.15 11.33
C VAL A 426 -14.90 -0.28 10.85
N GLY A 427 -14.89 0.12 9.56
CA GLY A 427 -15.99 0.89 8.96
C GLY A 427 -17.35 0.18 9.06
N VAL A 428 -17.40 -1.08 8.64
CA VAL A 428 -18.60 -1.91 8.72
C VAL A 428 -19.00 -2.16 10.18
N GLY A 429 -18.03 -2.41 11.07
CA GLY A 429 -18.27 -2.60 12.50
C GLY A 429 -18.95 -1.38 13.15
N VAL A 430 -18.45 -0.17 12.88
CA VAL A 430 -19.07 1.06 13.37
C VAL A 430 -20.47 1.25 12.78
N SER A 431 -20.67 1.00 11.48
CA SER A 431 -21.99 1.08 10.85
C SER A 431 -23.01 0.14 11.50
N ARG A 432 -22.65 -1.13 11.73
CA ARG A 432 -23.56 -2.15 12.27
C ARG A 432 -23.75 -2.09 13.79
N PHE A 433 -22.68 -1.79 14.55
CA PHE A 433 -22.73 -1.81 16.02
C PHE A 433 -23.04 -0.44 16.65
N VAL A 434 -22.90 0.66 15.89
CA VAL A 434 -23.15 2.00 16.42
C VAL A 434 -24.29 2.69 15.66
N PHE A 435 -24.17 2.85 14.32
CA PHE A 435 -25.13 3.66 13.55
C PHE A 435 -26.48 2.97 13.33
N ALA A 436 -26.51 1.64 13.23
CA ALA A 436 -27.73 0.88 13.05
C ALA A 436 -28.52 0.68 14.36
N GLN A 437 -27.98 1.13 15.51
CA GLN A 437 -28.60 0.87 16.80
C GLN A 437 -29.58 1.99 17.22
N PRO A 438 -30.86 1.66 17.45
CA PRO A 438 -31.87 2.65 17.83
C PRO A 438 -31.57 3.44 19.10
N TYR A 439 -30.93 2.81 20.10
CA TYR A 439 -30.58 3.44 21.35
C TYR A 439 -29.64 4.63 21.24
N ALA A 440 -28.79 4.66 20.15
CA ALA A 440 -27.85 5.73 19.91
C ALA A 440 -28.47 6.86 19.06
N THR A 441 -29.37 6.52 18.14
CA THR A 441 -29.77 7.39 17.00
C THR A 441 -31.24 7.86 17.08
N SER A 442 -32.14 7.14 17.80
CA SER A 442 -33.57 7.50 17.86
C SER A 442 -33.79 8.91 18.37
N GLY A 443 -34.47 9.72 17.57
CA GLY A 443 -34.85 11.08 17.92
C GLY A 443 -33.69 12.08 18.01
N LEU A 444 -32.56 11.82 17.37
CA LEU A 444 -31.44 12.75 17.25
C LEU A 444 -31.68 13.73 16.11
N SER A 445 -32.04 14.97 16.48
CA SER A 445 -31.95 16.12 15.57
C SER A 445 -30.62 16.84 15.78
N LEU A 446 -30.04 17.35 14.74
CA LEU A 446 -28.81 18.15 14.80
C LEU A 446 -29.10 19.53 14.24
N GLY A 447 -29.17 20.52 15.11
CA GLY A 447 -29.38 21.93 14.73
C GLY A 447 -28.17 22.54 14.03
N ARG A 448 -28.37 23.68 13.40
CA ARG A 448 -27.28 24.54 12.93
C ARG A 448 -26.89 25.49 14.05
N PRO A 449 -25.64 25.98 14.08
CA PRO A 449 -25.20 26.90 15.13
C PRO A 449 -26.00 28.18 15.16
N ALA A 450 -26.16 28.75 16.36
CA ALA A 450 -26.85 30.03 16.55
C ALA A 450 -26.21 31.12 15.65
N GLY A 451 -27.05 31.88 14.96
CA GLY A 451 -26.60 32.87 13.97
C GLY A 451 -26.40 32.32 12.54
N PHE A 452 -26.35 30.99 12.36
CA PHE A 452 -26.14 30.34 11.05
C PHE A 452 -27.33 29.46 10.62
N GLY A 453 -28.53 29.76 11.08
CA GLY A 453 -29.72 28.98 10.77
C GLY A 453 -30.11 28.96 9.28
N GLY A 454 -29.84 30.04 8.54
CA GLY A 454 -30.11 30.16 7.11
C GLY A 454 -29.07 29.43 6.26
N ASP A 455 -29.47 28.92 5.09
CA ASP A 455 -28.58 28.14 4.21
C ASP A 455 -27.35 28.93 3.74
N ARG A 456 -27.53 30.23 3.39
CA ARG A 456 -26.38 31.08 2.98
C ARG A 456 -25.39 31.32 4.10
N ALA A 457 -25.88 31.64 5.31
CA ALA A 457 -25.02 31.87 6.47
C ALA A 457 -24.26 30.59 6.84
N TYR A 458 -24.96 29.46 6.83
CA TYR A 458 -24.35 28.17 7.11
C TYR A 458 -23.29 27.78 6.04
N TYR A 459 -23.60 28.00 4.78
CA TYR A 459 -22.63 27.74 3.69
C TYR A 459 -21.34 28.57 3.84
N VAL A 460 -21.46 29.85 4.24
CA VAL A 460 -20.30 30.71 4.53
C VAL A 460 -19.47 30.13 5.69
N LEU A 461 -20.13 29.67 6.77
CA LEU A 461 -19.45 28.98 7.88
C LEU A 461 -18.70 27.76 7.39
N GLU A 462 -19.34 26.92 6.57
CA GLU A 462 -18.72 25.71 6.00
C GLU A 462 -17.51 26.05 5.12
N LEU A 463 -17.57 27.11 4.30
CA LEU A 463 -16.42 27.59 3.53
C LEU A 463 -15.27 28.03 4.43
N GLY A 464 -15.57 28.67 5.58
CA GLY A 464 -14.58 29.02 6.60
C GLY A 464 -13.90 27.77 7.20
N LEU A 465 -14.69 26.78 7.60
CA LEU A 465 -14.18 25.51 8.13
C LEU A 465 -13.40 24.69 7.09
N LEU A 466 -13.88 24.65 5.84
CA LEU A 466 -13.15 24.06 4.71
C LEU A 466 -11.80 24.76 4.51
N THR A 467 -11.78 26.09 4.54
CA THR A 467 -10.54 26.86 4.41
C THR A 467 -9.55 26.52 5.53
N ALA A 468 -10.02 26.42 6.77
CA ALA A 468 -9.20 26.01 7.91
C ALA A 468 -8.66 24.58 7.72
N ALA A 469 -9.51 23.64 7.28
CA ALA A 469 -9.11 22.27 6.96
C ALA A 469 -8.08 22.20 5.82
N LEU A 470 -8.24 23.01 4.76
CA LEU A 470 -7.29 23.12 3.66
C LEU A 470 -5.94 23.66 4.13
N LEU A 471 -5.92 24.68 4.99
CA LEU A 471 -4.70 25.22 5.57
C LEU A 471 -3.99 24.19 6.44
N ALA A 472 -4.72 23.48 7.31
CA ALA A 472 -4.19 22.41 8.15
C ALA A 472 -3.61 21.25 7.32
N ALA A 473 -4.34 20.77 6.31
CA ALA A 473 -3.87 19.72 5.41
C ALA A 473 -2.65 20.17 4.59
N ASN A 474 -2.63 21.42 4.13
CA ASN A 474 -1.49 21.97 3.41
C ASN A 474 -0.25 22.13 4.31
N ALA A 475 -0.41 22.56 5.56
CA ALA A 475 0.66 22.60 6.55
C ALA A 475 1.25 21.22 6.82
N LEU A 476 0.38 20.19 6.96
CA LEU A 476 0.81 18.82 7.15
C LEU A 476 1.54 18.24 5.92
N ARG A 477 1.15 18.65 4.71
CA ARG A 477 1.72 18.16 3.43
C ARG A 477 3.01 18.88 3.05
N ARG A 478 3.19 20.12 3.49
CA ARG A 478 4.41 20.91 3.29
C ARG A 478 5.35 20.71 4.47
N GLY A 479 6.61 21.00 4.33
CA GLY A 479 7.59 20.89 5.40
C GLY A 479 8.05 19.43 5.69
N ARG A 480 8.70 19.28 6.84
CA ARG A 480 9.39 18.06 7.28
C ARG A 480 8.47 16.83 7.37
N THR A 481 7.29 16.99 7.94
CA THR A 481 6.30 15.90 8.08
C THR A 481 5.79 15.43 6.71
N GLY A 482 5.50 16.38 5.82
CA GLY A 482 5.01 16.07 4.48
C GLY A 482 6.04 15.35 3.60
N ARG A 483 7.33 15.71 3.71
CA ARG A 483 8.42 15.00 3.02
C ARG A 483 8.59 13.59 3.59
N ALA A 484 8.55 13.45 4.92
CA ALA A 484 8.65 12.15 5.57
C ALA A 484 7.47 11.21 5.21
N LEU A 485 6.23 11.74 5.11
CA LEU A 485 5.06 10.99 4.64
C LEU A 485 5.21 10.54 3.18
N ALA A 486 5.71 11.42 2.30
CA ALA A 486 5.95 11.06 0.90
C ALA A 486 7.05 10.00 0.77
N ALA A 487 8.14 10.13 1.51
CA ALA A 487 9.20 9.12 1.56
C ALA A 487 8.68 7.76 2.06
N LEU A 488 7.82 7.78 3.09
CA LEU A 488 7.16 6.59 3.62
C LEU A 488 6.27 5.90 2.57
N ARG A 489 5.53 6.69 1.80
CA ARG A 489 4.66 6.19 0.72
C ARG A 489 5.46 5.55 -0.40
N ASP A 490 6.54 6.20 -0.82
CA ASP A 490 7.32 5.77 -1.97
C ASP A 490 8.16 4.52 -1.67
N HIS A 491 8.86 4.50 -0.52
CA HIS A 491 9.69 3.37 -0.14
C HIS A 491 9.87 3.29 1.39
N GLU A 492 9.03 2.53 2.08
CA GLU A 492 9.02 2.43 3.55
C GLU A 492 10.37 1.97 4.17
N PRO A 493 11.05 0.91 3.64
CA PRO A 493 12.37 0.53 4.15
C PRO A 493 13.40 1.65 3.99
N GLY A 494 13.40 2.35 2.85
CA GLY A 494 14.28 3.48 2.58
C GLY A 494 14.03 4.67 3.50
N ALA A 495 12.77 5.01 3.76
CA ALA A 495 12.39 6.04 4.73
C ALA A 495 12.86 5.69 6.15
N SER A 496 12.70 4.42 6.56
CA SER A 496 13.22 3.93 7.85
C SER A 496 14.74 4.01 7.91
N ALA A 497 15.43 3.65 6.82
CA ALA A 497 16.89 3.76 6.72
C ALA A 497 17.39 5.22 6.67
N ALA A 498 16.55 6.16 6.24
CA ALA A 498 16.81 7.60 6.34
C ALA A 498 16.48 8.20 7.71
N GLY A 499 16.04 7.41 8.70
CA GLY A 499 15.77 7.83 10.07
C GLY A 499 14.32 8.21 10.37
N VAL A 500 13.38 8.06 9.43
CA VAL A 500 11.95 8.34 9.62
C VAL A 500 11.34 7.37 10.63
N ARG A 501 10.67 7.90 11.67
CA ARG A 501 9.90 7.10 12.64
C ARG A 501 8.59 6.59 12.04
N VAL A 502 8.67 5.55 11.22
CA VAL A 502 7.55 4.99 10.46
C VAL A 502 6.30 4.71 11.31
N PRO A 503 6.36 4.02 12.47
CA PRO A 503 5.15 3.73 13.25
C PRO A 503 4.43 4.98 13.74
N ALA A 504 5.18 5.95 14.29
CA ALA A 504 4.60 7.20 14.80
C ALA A 504 3.97 8.03 13.69
N LEU A 505 4.61 8.06 12.51
CA LEU A 505 4.13 8.82 11.37
C LEU A 505 2.85 8.22 10.77
N LYS A 506 2.76 6.88 10.70
CA LYS A 506 1.53 6.19 10.31
C LYS A 506 0.38 6.52 11.24
N LEU A 507 0.59 6.39 12.56
CA LEU A 507 -0.44 6.74 13.56
C LEU A 507 -0.87 8.21 13.45
N ALA A 508 0.08 9.14 13.33
CA ALA A 508 -0.24 10.56 13.19
C ALA A 508 -1.09 10.85 11.93
N ALA A 509 -0.81 10.18 10.81
CA ALA A 509 -1.60 10.32 9.60
C ALA A 509 -3.05 9.84 9.79
N PHE A 510 -3.26 8.69 10.47
CA PHE A 510 -4.59 8.18 10.75
C PHE A 510 -5.36 9.06 11.75
N VAL A 511 -4.70 9.56 12.80
CA VAL A 511 -5.31 10.48 13.76
C VAL A 511 -5.73 11.79 13.08
N ALA A 512 -4.86 12.38 12.25
CA ALA A 512 -5.19 13.57 11.48
C ALA A 512 -6.33 13.32 10.47
N GLY A 513 -6.32 12.17 9.82
CA GLY A 513 -7.40 11.74 8.92
C GLY A 513 -8.73 11.56 9.65
N ALA A 514 -8.74 10.92 10.82
CA ALA A 514 -9.95 10.76 11.63
C ALA A 514 -10.50 12.11 12.11
N ALA A 515 -9.62 13.04 12.51
CA ALA A 515 -10.03 14.39 12.90
C ALA A 515 -10.68 15.17 11.75
N LEU A 516 -10.09 15.15 10.55
CA LEU A 516 -10.66 15.80 9.36
C LEU A 516 -11.98 15.14 8.94
N ALA A 517 -12.05 13.80 8.96
CA ALA A 517 -13.27 13.09 8.62
C ALA A 517 -14.41 13.41 9.61
N ALA A 518 -14.10 13.46 10.91
CA ALA A 518 -15.06 13.82 11.96
C ALA A 518 -15.56 15.27 11.81
N LEU A 519 -14.66 16.21 11.48
CA LEU A 519 -15.01 17.59 11.20
C LEU A 519 -15.99 17.67 10.02
N GLY A 520 -15.62 17.09 8.87
CA GLY A 520 -16.48 17.10 7.69
C GLY A 520 -17.80 16.36 7.90
N GLY A 521 -17.78 15.24 8.67
CA GLY A 521 -18.98 14.50 9.02
C GLY A 521 -19.95 15.30 9.90
N GLY A 522 -19.43 16.00 10.93
CA GLY A 522 -20.23 16.88 11.78
C GLY A 522 -20.82 18.06 10.99
N MET A 523 -20.05 18.68 10.08
CA MET A 523 -20.53 19.70 9.15
C MET A 523 -21.67 19.16 8.29
N LEU A 524 -21.52 17.99 7.69
CA LEU A 524 -22.54 17.34 6.87
C LEU A 524 -23.81 17.07 7.65
N GLY A 525 -23.72 16.56 8.89
CA GLY A 525 -24.86 16.31 9.76
C GLY A 525 -25.61 17.60 10.13
N MET A 526 -24.91 18.68 10.47
CA MET A 526 -25.50 20.00 10.72
C MET A 526 -26.15 20.58 9.45
N GLY A 527 -25.55 20.39 8.28
CA GLY A 527 -26.11 20.79 6.97
C GLY A 527 -27.42 20.10 6.69
N LEU A 528 -27.50 18.79 6.90
CA LEU A 528 -28.71 17.95 6.74
C LEU A 528 -29.73 18.14 7.88
N ARG A 529 -29.37 18.80 8.97
CA ARG A 529 -30.15 19.02 10.19
C ARG A 529 -30.59 17.72 10.88
N ALA A 530 -29.93 16.62 10.59
CA ALA A 530 -30.23 15.31 11.15
C ALA A 530 -28.99 14.43 11.15
N PHE A 531 -28.93 13.46 12.07
CA PHE A 531 -28.04 12.34 11.94
C PHE A 531 -28.70 11.25 11.07
N ASP A 532 -28.20 11.05 9.85
CA ASP A 532 -28.63 9.99 8.96
C ASP A 532 -27.51 8.95 8.80
N ALA A 533 -27.73 7.74 9.33
CA ALA A 533 -26.79 6.64 9.27
C ALA A 533 -26.44 6.23 7.82
N THR A 534 -27.39 6.40 6.87
CA THR A 534 -27.20 6.02 5.46
C THR A 534 -26.24 6.95 4.73
N ALA A 535 -26.10 8.19 5.19
CA ALA A 535 -25.13 9.15 4.64
C ALA A 535 -23.68 8.70 4.87
N TYR A 536 -23.43 7.86 5.88
CA TYR A 536 -22.10 7.38 6.29
C TYR A 536 -21.94 5.86 6.08
N ASP A 537 -22.73 5.27 5.18
CA ASP A 537 -22.65 3.86 4.85
C ASP A 537 -21.26 3.48 4.30
N PRO A 538 -20.70 2.31 4.67
CA PRO A 538 -19.42 1.83 4.14
C PRO A 538 -19.35 1.78 2.61
N VAL A 539 -20.46 1.51 1.91
CA VAL A 539 -20.52 1.51 0.44
C VAL A 539 -20.28 2.92 -0.12
N ARG A 540 -20.89 3.95 0.50
CA ARG A 540 -20.58 5.35 0.15
C ARG A 540 -19.11 5.69 0.42
N GLY A 541 -18.55 5.14 1.50
CA GLY A 541 -17.11 5.26 1.80
C GLY A 541 -16.22 4.71 0.68
N LEU A 542 -16.59 3.60 0.04
CA LEU A 542 -15.89 3.06 -1.13
C LEU A 542 -16.03 3.98 -2.36
N LEU A 543 -17.21 4.56 -2.59
CA LEU A 543 -17.43 5.55 -3.65
C LEU A 543 -16.55 6.79 -3.44
N TRP A 544 -16.47 7.32 -2.21
CA TRP A 544 -15.62 8.45 -1.85
C TRP A 544 -14.16 8.15 -2.10
N PHE A 545 -13.70 6.97 -1.66
CA PHE A 545 -12.33 6.52 -1.91
C PHE A 545 -12.03 6.42 -3.42
N ALA A 546 -12.92 5.80 -4.19
CA ALA A 546 -12.77 5.69 -5.63
C ALA A 546 -12.70 7.06 -6.32
N ALA A 547 -13.58 8.00 -5.95
CA ALA A 547 -13.61 9.35 -6.50
C ALA A 547 -12.30 10.12 -6.24
N VAL A 548 -11.76 10.04 -5.00
CA VAL A 548 -10.48 10.69 -4.66
C VAL A 548 -9.32 10.07 -5.43
N VAL A 549 -9.28 8.74 -5.56
CA VAL A 549 -8.20 8.07 -6.31
C VAL A 549 -8.23 8.40 -7.79
N VAL A 550 -9.43 8.43 -8.37
CA VAL A 550 -9.65 8.77 -9.80
C VAL A 550 -9.21 10.19 -10.12
N LEU A 551 -9.58 11.15 -9.28
CA LEU A 551 -9.26 12.57 -9.50
C LEU A 551 -7.88 12.98 -8.96
N GLY A 552 -7.14 12.02 -8.40
CA GLY A 552 -5.79 12.18 -7.93
C GLY A 552 -5.67 12.07 -6.41
N ALA A 553 -5.25 10.91 -5.92
CA ALA A 553 -5.18 10.59 -4.49
C ALA A 553 -4.37 11.59 -3.65
N ASP A 554 -3.29 12.18 -4.20
CA ASP A 554 -2.45 13.21 -3.54
C ASP A 554 -2.85 14.64 -3.97
N SER A 555 -4.01 14.85 -4.60
CA SER A 555 -4.46 16.16 -5.07
C SER A 555 -5.55 16.73 -4.17
N VAL A 556 -5.27 17.88 -3.55
CA VAL A 556 -6.29 18.62 -2.79
C VAL A 556 -7.41 19.12 -3.70
N LEU A 557 -7.04 19.62 -4.89
CA LEU A 557 -8.02 20.04 -5.90
C LEU A 557 -8.84 18.85 -6.42
N GLY A 558 -8.22 17.67 -6.51
CA GLY A 558 -8.92 16.42 -6.86
C GLY A 558 -10.01 16.08 -5.85
N ALA A 559 -9.74 16.22 -4.55
CA ALA A 559 -10.75 15.98 -3.51
C ALA A 559 -11.89 16.99 -3.57
N LEU A 560 -11.60 18.27 -3.78
CA LEU A 560 -12.62 19.31 -3.94
C LEU A 560 -13.49 19.07 -5.19
N ALA A 561 -12.85 18.71 -6.31
CA ALA A 561 -13.55 18.36 -7.54
C ALA A 561 -14.42 17.10 -7.37
N ALA A 562 -13.92 16.10 -6.60
CA ALA A 562 -14.69 14.90 -6.26
C ALA A 562 -15.95 15.25 -5.45
N ALA A 563 -15.82 16.12 -4.44
CA ALA A 563 -16.97 16.55 -3.64
C ALA A 563 -18.03 17.25 -4.49
N ALA A 564 -17.60 18.21 -5.31
CA ALA A 564 -18.51 18.93 -6.20
C ALA A 564 -19.16 18.01 -7.25
N LEU A 565 -18.39 17.05 -7.80
CA LEU A 565 -18.90 16.08 -8.77
C LEU A 565 -19.94 15.14 -8.16
N LEU A 566 -19.65 14.59 -6.97
CA LEU A 566 -20.53 13.63 -6.30
C LEU A 566 -21.86 14.30 -5.92
N VAL A 567 -21.80 15.45 -5.26
CA VAL A 567 -23.02 16.17 -4.84
C VAL A 567 -23.78 16.73 -6.04
N GLY A 568 -23.08 17.30 -7.02
CA GLY A 568 -23.72 17.87 -8.21
C GLY A 568 -24.42 16.81 -9.08
N LEU A 569 -23.86 15.61 -9.21
CA LEU A 569 -24.51 14.51 -9.95
C LEU A 569 -25.67 13.89 -9.18
N ASP A 570 -25.55 13.77 -7.84
CA ASP A 570 -26.65 13.27 -7.02
C ASP A 570 -27.86 14.24 -6.99
N ALA A 571 -27.60 15.55 -7.11
CA ALA A 571 -28.65 16.57 -7.17
C ALA A 571 -29.39 16.65 -8.51
N GLY A 572 -28.64 16.50 -9.61
CA GLY A 572 -29.15 16.77 -10.97
C GLY A 572 -29.53 15.55 -11.80
N ALA A 573 -29.21 14.34 -11.35
CA ALA A 573 -29.35 13.11 -12.12
C ALA A 573 -30.13 12.04 -11.36
N ARG A 574 -30.55 10.98 -12.07
CA ARG A 574 -31.10 9.77 -11.44
C ARG A 574 -30.07 9.16 -10.50
N GLY A 575 -30.53 8.64 -9.35
CA GLY A 575 -29.66 7.97 -8.38
C GLY A 575 -28.78 6.90 -9.05
N GLY A 576 -27.47 6.90 -8.74
CA GLY A 576 -26.50 5.98 -9.30
C GLY A 576 -25.61 6.54 -10.43
N VAL A 577 -25.95 7.68 -11.06
CA VAL A 577 -25.15 8.27 -12.15
C VAL A 577 -23.73 8.60 -11.67
N ALA A 578 -23.62 9.21 -10.49
CA ALA A 578 -22.33 9.54 -9.89
C ALA A 578 -21.47 8.27 -9.68
N ALA A 579 -22.08 7.21 -9.18
CA ALA A 579 -21.41 5.94 -8.96
C ALA A 579 -20.93 5.29 -10.26
N VAL A 580 -21.77 5.29 -11.31
CA VAL A 580 -21.39 4.76 -12.63
C VAL A 580 -20.23 5.54 -13.23
N LEU A 581 -20.29 6.88 -13.22
CA LEU A 581 -19.24 7.72 -13.77
C LEU A 581 -17.90 7.50 -13.03
N VAL A 582 -17.94 7.55 -11.71
CA VAL A 582 -16.75 7.31 -10.88
C VAL A 582 -16.22 5.88 -11.06
N GLY A 583 -17.12 4.89 -11.13
CA GLY A 583 -16.75 3.50 -11.37
C GLY A 583 -16.07 3.28 -12.71
N VAL A 584 -16.62 3.85 -13.81
CA VAL A 584 -16.00 3.82 -15.15
C VAL A 584 -14.61 4.47 -15.10
N LEU A 585 -14.52 5.66 -14.52
CA LEU A 585 -13.23 6.35 -14.40
C LEU A 585 -12.23 5.57 -13.56
N ALA A 586 -12.66 4.92 -12.47
CA ALA A 586 -11.80 4.09 -11.62
C ALA A 586 -11.25 2.85 -12.35
N VAL A 587 -12.08 2.23 -13.20
CA VAL A 587 -11.65 1.14 -14.10
C VAL A 587 -10.61 1.64 -15.10
N LEU A 588 -10.79 2.85 -15.63
CA LEU A 588 -9.89 3.46 -16.61
C LEU A 588 -8.58 3.96 -16.01
N VAL A 589 -8.54 4.30 -14.73
CA VAL A 589 -7.31 4.77 -14.03
C VAL A 589 -6.18 3.76 -14.15
N GLY A 590 -6.50 2.46 -14.11
CA GLY A 590 -5.50 1.41 -14.34
C GLY A 590 -4.83 1.46 -15.72
N ARG A 591 -5.49 2.09 -16.70
CA ARG A 591 -4.99 2.24 -18.07
C ARG A 591 -4.19 3.54 -18.26
N PHE A 592 -4.41 4.53 -17.37
CA PHE A 592 -3.76 5.84 -17.39
C PHE A 592 -3.23 6.17 -15.97
N PRO A 593 -1.98 5.76 -15.66
CA PRO A 593 -1.41 5.93 -14.31
C PRO A 593 -1.35 7.39 -13.81
N GLY A 594 -1.31 8.36 -14.71
CA GLY A 594 -1.34 9.80 -14.41
C GLY A 594 -2.73 10.41 -14.27
N GLY A 595 -3.79 9.57 -14.29
CA GLY A 595 -5.17 10.00 -14.12
C GLY A 595 -5.82 10.63 -15.37
N PRO A 596 -7.06 11.17 -15.26
CA PRO A 596 -7.82 11.71 -16.38
C PRO A 596 -7.13 12.86 -17.13
N TYR A 597 -6.32 13.65 -16.41
CA TYR A 597 -5.58 14.74 -17.01
C TYR A 597 -4.48 14.24 -17.97
N GLU A 598 -3.77 13.19 -17.61
CA GLU A 598 -2.78 12.57 -18.50
C GLU A 598 -3.44 11.94 -19.71
N ALA A 599 -4.58 11.28 -19.52
CA ALA A 599 -5.38 10.73 -20.60
C ALA A 599 -5.84 11.81 -21.58
N LEU A 600 -6.36 12.94 -21.08
CA LEU A 600 -6.75 14.10 -21.89
C LEU A 600 -5.57 14.74 -22.60
N ARG A 601 -4.43 14.89 -21.91
CA ARG A 601 -3.20 15.43 -22.51
C ARG A 601 -2.68 14.53 -23.63
N THR A 602 -2.70 13.22 -23.43
CA THR A 602 -2.29 12.23 -24.42
C THR A 602 -3.25 12.24 -25.62
N ALA A 603 -4.56 12.24 -25.36
CA ALA A 603 -5.56 12.35 -26.42
C ALA A 603 -5.44 13.66 -27.22
N ALA A 604 -5.23 14.79 -26.52
CA ALA A 604 -5.02 16.10 -27.15
C ALA A 604 -3.71 16.14 -27.97
N SER A 605 -2.65 15.45 -27.53
CA SER A 605 -1.43 15.33 -28.30
C SER A 605 -1.62 14.47 -29.57
N HIS A 606 -2.41 13.40 -29.50
CA HIS A 606 -2.77 12.57 -30.65
C HIS A 606 -3.68 13.28 -31.65
N LEU A 607 -4.57 14.14 -31.16
CA LEU A 607 -5.49 14.93 -32.01
C LEU A 607 -4.81 16.15 -32.62
N ARG A 608 -3.50 16.38 -32.39
CA ARG A 608 -2.75 17.57 -32.87
C ARG A 608 -3.45 18.90 -32.58
N LEU A 609 -4.26 19.00 -31.53
CA LEU A 609 -4.88 20.22 -31.04
C LEU A 609 -3.89 21.14 -30.30
N ARG A 610 -2.58 20.87 -30.39
CA ARG A 610 -1.53 21.82 -30.00
C ARG A 610 -1.46 22.96 -30.99
N ARG A 611 -2.39 23.88 -30.90
CA ARG A 611 -2.06 25.27 -31.18
C ARG A 611 -1.22 25.73 -29.98
N GLU A 612 0.09 25.85 -30.18
CA GLU A 612 0.95 26.59 -29.27
C GLU A 612 0.50 28.03 -29.25
N VAL A 613 -0.42 28.36 -28.36
CA VAL A 613 -0.65 29.73 -27.95
C VAL A 613 0.53 30.07 -27.05
N SER A 614 1.66 30.37 -27.67
CA SER A 614 2.80 30.95 -27.01
C SER A 614 2.42 32.34 -26.51
N LEU A 615 2.08 32.47 -25.25
CA LEU A 615 1.90 33.77 -24.58
C LEU A 615 3.24 34.49 -24.32
N THR A 616 4.35 33.89 -24.72
CA THR A 616 5.71 34.43 -24.60
C THR A 616 5.90 35.77 -25.29
N PRO A 617 5.30 36.12 -26.46
CA PRO A 617 5.48 37.44 -27.03
C PRO A 617 4.71 38.54 -26.28
N LEU A 618 3.64 38.26 -25.56
CA LEU A 618 2.90 39.26 -24.80
C LEU A 618 3.60 39.62 -23.46
N GLY A 619 4.09 38.58 -22.75
CA GLY A 619 4.83 38.79 -21.50
C GLY A 619 6.16 39.54 -21.68
N SER A 620 6.86 39.28 -22.79
CA SER A 620 8.09 40.00 -23.11
C SER A 620 7.85 41.48 -23.53
N ARG A 621 6.74 41.78 -24.17
CA ARG A 621 6.36 43.17 -24.51
C ARG A 621 5.93 43.96 -23.28
N VAL A 622 5.21 43.35 -22.34
CA VAL A 622 4.81 43.96 -21.08
C VAL A 622 6.04 44.19 -20.18
N ARG A 623 6.94 43.22 -20.09
CA ARG A 623 8.16 43.32 -19.29
C ARG A 623 9.12 44.40 -19.83
N ARG A 624 9.21 44.61 -21.16
CA ARG A 624 9.97 45.68 -21.78
C ARG A 624 9.38 47.07 -21.53
N ARG A 625 8.09 47.19 -21.26
CA ARG A 625 7.45 48.50 -20.95
C ARG A 625 7.46 48.88 -19.47
N LEU A 626 7.66 47.92 -18.55
CA LEU A 626 7.57 48.13 -17.11
C LEU A 626 8.93 48.20 -16.38
N LEU A 627 10.06 47.93 -17.05
CA LEU A 627 11.39 48.05 -16.44
C LEU A 627 12.10 49.28 -17.02
N PRO A 628 12.56 50.23 -16.18
CA PRO A 628 13.40 51.34 -16.63
C PRO A 628 14.71 50.81 -17.22
N ARG A 629 15.17 51.37 -18.34
CA ARG A 629 16.45 51.08 -18.95
C ARG A 629 17.57 51.33 -17.94
N ALA A 630 18.17 50.27 -17.39
CA ALA A 630 19.46 50.39 -16.73
C ALA A 630 20.54 50.59 -17.79
N THR A 631 21.22 51.71 -17.73
CA THR A 631 22.41 52.05 -18.51
C THR A 631 23.52 51.03 -18.23
N PRO A 632 24.22 50.51 -19.25
CA PRO A 632 25.32 49.59 -19.04
C PRO A 632 26.52 50.33 -18.42
N PRO A 633 27.21 49.74 -17.43
CA PRO A 633 28.44 50.32 -16.89
C PRO A 633 29.56 50.23 -17.93
N ALA A 634 30.30 51.33 -18.02
CA ALA A 634 31.44 51.53 -18.91
C ALA A 634 32.54 50.46 -18.69
N ALA A 635 33.06 49.90 -19.77
CA ALA A 635 34.17 48.98 -19.78
C ALA A 635 35.45 49.66 -19.27
N ARG A 636 36.10 49.07 -18.26
CA ARG A 636 37.45 49.40 -17.85
C ARG A 636 38.48 48.71 -18.79
N PRO A 637 39.55 49.39 -19.22
CA PRO A 637 40.57 48.81 -20.05
C PRO A 637 41.53 47.94 -19.23
N SER A 638 41.83 46.73 -19.74
CA SER A 638 42.83 45.85 -19.20
C SER A 638 44.21 46.17 -19.73
N PRO A 639 45.30 46.01 -18.94
CA PRO A 639 46.65 46.35 -19.37
C PRO A 639 47.29 45.28 -20.30
N ARG A 640 47.96 45.75 -21.33
CA ARG A 640 48.83 45.00 -22.23
C ARG A 640 50.05 44.48 -21.50
N SER A 641 50.40 43.19 -21.65
CA SER A 641 51.78 42.74 -21.54
C SER A 641 52.05 41.84 -22.77
N GLY A 642 53.07 42.26 -23.52
CA GLY A 642 53.52 41.64 -24.75
C GLY A 642 54.58 40.56 -24.51
N THR A 643 54.72 39.75 -25.51
CA THR A 643 55.93 39.32 -26.22
C THR A 643 55.80 37.96 -26.89
N PRO A 644 56.62 37.50 -27.79
CA PRO A 644 56.22 37.41 -29.23
C PRO A 644 56.19 35.96 -29.79
N SER A 645 55.50 35.87 -30.91
CA SER A 645 55.44 34.68 -31.77
C SER A 645 56.75 34.40 -32.55
N PRO A 646 56.98 33.16 -32.99
CA PRO A 646 57.40 33.04 -34.37
C PRO A 646 56.71 31.98 -35.22
N ALA A 647 56.44 32.39 -36.44
CA ALA A 647 56.56 31.77 -37.72
C ALA A 647 55.59 30.63 -38.15
N ALA A 648 54.75 30.99 -39.06
CA ALA A 648 54.03 30.16 -40.03
C ALA A 648 54.90 29.56 -41.11
N VAL A 649 54.49 28.37 -41.60
CA VAL A 649 54.88 27.87 -42.97
C VAL A 649 53.60 27.21 -43.53
N PRO A 650 53.37 27.37 -44.89
CA PRO A 650 52.00 27.32 -45.43
C PRO A 650 51.62 25.98 -46.07
N ALA A 651 50.33 25.86 -46.37
CA ALA A 651 49.71 24.78 -47.17
C ALA A 651 50.13 24.78 -48.67
N PRO A 652 49.81 23.73 -49.42
CA PRO A 652 49.34 23.87 -50.75
C PRO A 652 47.96 23.36 -51.05
N ARG A 653 47.27 24.14 -51.88
CA ARG A 653 45.99 23.86 -52.54
C ARG A 653 46.17 22.97 -53.76
N SER A 654 45.19 22.13 -54.03
CA SER A 654 44.65 21.84 -55.41
C SER A 654 43.57 20.72 -55.19
N GLY A 655 42.45 20.62 -55.83
CA GLY A 655 41.89 21.31 -56.98
C GLY A 655 40.66 20.45 -57.40
N ARG A 656 39.53 21.04 -57.61
CA ARG A 656 38.45 20.78 -58.58
C ARG A 656 38.11 19.35 -59.01
N GLY A 657 36.80 19.06 -58.99
CA GLY A 657 36.13 18.11 -59.90
C GLY A 657 34.68 17.81 -59.57
N ARG A 658 33.81 18.51 -60.24
CA ARG A 658 32.36 18.30 -60.42
C ARG A 658 32.05 16.89 -60.92
N THR A 659 30.90 16.29 -60.57
CA THR A 659 29.65 16.13 -61.34
C THR A 659 28.77 15.04 -60.74
N ALA A 660 27.52 15.32 -60.55
CA ALA A 660 26.42 14.34 -60.54
C ALA A 660 26.04 14.05 -62.01
N PRO A 661 25.24 13.10 -62.44
CA PRO A 661 23.94 12.69 -61.84
C PRO A 661 23.52 11.20 -62.09
N THR A 662 22.29 10.90 -61.66
CA THR A 662 21.26 9.96 -62.21
C THR A 662 21.24 8.50 -61.81
N ALA A 663 20.11 8.13 -61.22
CA ALA A 663 19.51 6.78 -61.25
C ALA A 663 19.05 6.39 -62.69
N PRO A 664 18.62 5.18 -63.05
CA PRO A 664 17.70 4.26 -62.34
C PRO A 664 17.93 2.75 -62.62
N GLY A 665 17.07 1.92 -61.93
CA GLY A 665 16.57 0.74 -62.65
C GLY A 665 16.84 -0.64 -62.05
N SER A 666 15.81 -1.20 -61.51
CA SER A 666 15.26 -2.57 -61.61
C SER A 666 16.17 -3.78 -61.79
N GLY A 667 15.89 -4.83 -61.03
CA GLY A 667 16.22 -6.21 -61.42
C GLY A 667 16.15 -7.23 -60.29
N ARG A 668 15.13 -8.03 -60.33
CA ARG A 668 14.98 -9.32 -59.63
C ARG A 668 16.15 -10.25 -59.89
N SER A 669 16.51 -11.07 -58.90
CA SER A 669 16.51 -12.56 -59.09
C SER A 669 17.02 -13.26 -57.82
N ASP A 670 16.28 -14.30 -57.51
CA ASP A 670 16.56 -15.43 -56.64
C ASP A 670 18.00 -15.91 -56.68
N THR A 671 18.49 -16.41 -55.55
CA THR A 671 19.06 -17.76 -55.41
C THR A 671 19.57 -18.00 -53.97
N THR A 672 18.94 -18.97 -53.33
CA THR A 672 19.47 -19.75 -52.20
C THR A 672 20.56 -20.69 -52.74
N PRO A 673 21.60 -21.04 -52.00
CA PRO A 673 21.81 -22.44 -51.59
C PRO A 673 22.52 -22.66 -50.24
N PRO A 674 22.87 -23.91 -49.88
CA PRO A 674 22.25 -24.64 -48.79
C PRO A 674 23.21 -24.88 -47.60
N GLY A 675 22.63 -25.34 -46.46
CA GLY A 675 23.37 -25.73 -45.28
C GLY A 675 24.08 -27.08 -45.39
N PRO A 676 24.91 -27.44 -44.42
CA PRO A 676 25.20 -28.86 -44.19
C PRO A 676 24.61 -29.40 -42.91
N HIS A 677 24.00 -30.57 -43.07
CA HIS A 677 23.58 -31.50 -42.05
C HIS A 677 24.73 -32.02 -41.20
N ILE A 678 24.54 -32.13 -39.87
CA ILE A 678 25.23 -33.13 -39.07
C ILE A 678 24.20 -33.85 -38.21
N ARG A 679 24.15 -35.20 -38.37
CA ARG A 679 23.36 -36.17 -37.67
C ARG A 679 23.99 -36.60 -36.33
N PRO A 680 23.21 -37.29 -35.43
CA PRO A 680 23.48 -37.40 -34.00
C PRO A 680 24.40 -38.57 -33.63
N GLY A 681 25.22 -38.38 -32.63
CA GLY A 681 26.06 -39.41 -31.99
C GLY A 681 25.48 -39.86 -30.64
N THR A 682 25.28 -41.07 -30.60
CA THR A 682 25.10 -42.10 -29.56
C THR A 682 25.53 -41.79 -28.14
N ALA A 683 24.66 -42.18 -27.20
CA ALA A 683 24.90 -42.30 -25.76
C ALA A 683 25.79 -43.49 -25.38
N PRO A 684 26.49 -43.43 -24.27
CA PRO A 684 27.04 -44.62 -23.61
C PRO A 684 26.20 -45.06 -22.40
N PRO A 685 26.30 -46.32 -21.96
CA PRO A 685 25.37 -47.02 -21.11
C PRO A 685 25.68 -46.90 -19.59
N PRO A 686 24.74 -47.38 -18.71
CA PRO A 686 24.87 -47.25 -17.27
C PRO A 686 25.64 -48.43 -16.64
N SER A 687 26.36 -48.17 -15.55
CA SER A 687 27.03 -49.22 -14.72
C SER A 687 26.39 -49.29 -13.31
N PRO A 688 26.62 -50.32 -12.53
CA PRO A 688 25.54 -51.04 -11.86
C PRO A 688 25.36 -50.80 -10.36
N ARG A 689 24.19 -51.26 -9.89
CA ARG A 689 23.77 -51.33 -8.50
C ARG A 689 24.68 -52.20 -7.64
N THR A 690 25.00 -51.76 -6.42
CA THR A 690 25.26 -52.66 -5.30
C THR A 690 24.29 -52.37 -4.15
N ARG A 691 23.66 -53.43 -3.71
CA ARG A 691 22.77 -53.57 -2.55
C ARG A 691 23.60 -53.73 -1.26
N GLN A 692 22.96 -53.35 -0.17
CA GLN A 692 23.05 -53.85 1.24
C GLN A 692 23.20 -52.66 2.20
N GLY A 693 22.52 -52.55 3.31
CA GLY A 693 21.75 -53.46 4.11
C GLY A 693 20.99 -52.71 5.19
N ALA A 694 20.07 -53.44 5.78
CA ALA A 694 19.02 -53.02 6.70
C ALA A 694 19.45 -52.68 8.14
N ALA A 695 18.69 -51.71 8.72
CA ALA A 695 18.11 -51.59 10.07
C ALA A 695 19.04 -51.69 11.33
N PRO A 696 18.62 -51.25 12.54
CA PRO A 696 17.27 -50.98 13.01
C PRO A 696 17.09 -49.70 13.92
N ARG A 697 15.84 -49.40 14.18
CA ARG A 697 15.35 -48.47 15.24
C ARG A 697 15.60 -49.05 16.65
N PRO A 698 15.58 -48.19 17.70
CA PRO A 698 14.79 -48.53 18.88
C PRO A 698 13.78 -47.45 19.30
N SER A 699 12.67 -48.00 19.81
CA SER A 699 11.51 -47.32 20.38
C SER A 699 11.69 -47.00 21.88
N PRO A 700 10.70 -46.40 22.57
CA PRO A 700 10.87 -45.48 23.68
C PRO A 700 10.78 -46.15 25.06
N ARG A 701 11.28 -45.44 26.09
CA ARG A 701 10.99 -45.81 27.48
C ARG A 701 10.49 -44.61 28.29
N THR A 702 9.24 -44.74 28.73
CA THR A 702 8.53 -44.13 29.85
C THR A 702 9.22 -44.32 31.17
N ARG A 703 9.19 -43.32 32.04
CA ARG A 703 9.04 -43.36 33.56
C ARG A 703 8.79 -41.93 34.02
N GLN A 704 7.66 -41.57 34.51
CA GLN A 704 6.96 -41.62 35.78
C GLN A 704 7.76 -41.13 37.01
N GLY A 705 7.21 -40.11 37.66
CA GLY A 705 7.07 -39.96 39.11
C GLY A 705 8.02 -38.93 39.70
N ALA A 706 7.65 -38.02 40.48
CA ALA A 706 6.84 -37.67 41.60
C ALA A 706 7.20 -36.24 41.99
N ALA A 707 6.34 -35.35 42.17
CA ALA A 707 5.54 -34.86 43.30
C ALA A 707 6.35 -34.20 44.45
N ALA A 708 5.80 -33.06 44.85
CA ALA A 708 5.81 -32.33 46.11
C ALA A 708 6.85 -31.19 46.17
N SER A 709 6.58 -30.02 46.61
CA SER A 709 5.56 -29.32 47.42
C SER A 709 5.93 -27.84 47.48
N SER A 710 4.94 -26.99 47.39
CA SER A 710 4.98 -25.58 47.92
C SER A 710 4.58 -25.62 49.38
N PRO A 711 4.42 -24.56 50.16
CA PRO A 711 4.61 -23.10 50.09
C PRO A 711 5.22 -22.49 51.39
N PRO A 712 4.87 -21.35 51.98
CA PRO A 712 4.36 -20.06 51.50
C PRO A 712 4.98 -18.81 52.17
N GLY A 713 4.55 -17.64 51.71
CA GLY A 713 4.23 -16.54 52.64
C GLY A 713 5.17 -15.35 52.73
N GLY A 714 4.58 -14.18 52.62
CA GLY A 714 4.86 -13.02 53.38
C GLY A 714 5.04 -11.68 52.61
N ARG A 715 3.95 -10.96 52.36
CA ARG A 715 3.92 -9.49 52.38
C ARG A 715 3.74 -9.02 53.82
N PRO A 716 4.20 -7.82 54.24
CA PRO A 716 3.61 -6.50 54.03
C PRO A 716 4.68 -5.40 53.92
N GLY A 717 4.52 -4.18 53.38
CA GLY A 717 3.50 -3.19 53.53
C GLY A 717 4.15 -1.86 53.92
N ALA A 718 3.93 -0.82 53.07
CA ALA A 718 3.83 0.60 53.39
C ALA A 718 4.80 1.34 54.34
N ALA A 719 5.44 2.45 53.87
CA ALA A 719 5.06 3.80 54.26
C ALA A 719 6.12 4.84 53.96
N ALA A 720 5.67 6.02 53.62
CA ALA A 720 6.43 7.24 53.33
C ALA A 720 7.23 7.79 54.50
N ALA A 721 8.31 8.54 54.21
CA ALA A 721 8.61 9.80 54.87
C ALA A 721 9.73 10.58 54.18
N SER A 722 9.43 11.83 53.94
CA SER A 722 10.29 12.96 53.60
C SER A 722 11.35 13.26 54.63
N GLY A 723 12.55 13.72 54.18
CA GLY A 723 13.56 14.22 55.09
C GLY A 723 14.71 14.91 54.39
N HIS A 724 14.65 16.22 54.27
CA HIS A 724 15.80 17.09 53.97
C HIS A 724 16.86 16.92 55.03
N ARG A 725 18.12 16.74 54.63
CA ARG A 725 19.29 17.19 55.40
C ARG A 725 20.45 17.60 54.53
N THR A 726 20.77 18.87 54.55
CA THR A 726 22.06 19.49 54.19
C THR A 726 23.21 18.89 55.05
N GLY A 727 24.30 18.51 54.38
CA GLY A 727 25.52 18.08 55.05
C GLY A 727 26.73 18.29 54.14
N THR A 728 27.48 19.35 54.38
CA THR A 728 28.82 19.60 53.88
C THR A 728 29.81 18.51 54.33
N GLY A 729 30.54 17.88 53.42
CA GLY A 729 31.54 16.88 53.75
C GLY A 729 32.56 16.69 52.65
N ALA A 730 33.72 17.19 52.89
CA ALA A 730 35.10 16.94 52.41
C ALA A 730 35.31 16.12 51.13
N VAL A 731 35.94 16.76 50.17
CA VAL A 731 36.57 16.19 48.97
C VAL A 731 37.74 15.33 49.37
N SER A 732 37.63 14.00 49.21
CA SER A 732 38.76 13.07 49.18
C SER A 732 39.19 12.86 47.73
N ALA A 733 40.46 13.14 47.40
CA ALA A 733 41.08 12.91 46.10
C ALA A 733 41.06 11.41 45.72
N PRO A 734 40.80 11.06 44.44
CA PRO A 734 40.92 9.69 43.98
C PRO A 734 42.40 9.29 43.77
N PRO A 735 42.74 7.99 43.92
CA PRO A 735 44.12 7.48 43.75
C PRO A 735 44.56 7.68 42.28
N ALA A 736 45.75 8.23 42.11
CA ALA A 736 46.46 8.29 40.83
C ALA A 736 46.76 6.88 40.33
N GLY A 737 46.18 6.52 39.15
CA GLY A 737 46.44 5.23 38.52
C GLY A 737 45.36 4.78 37.52
N ALA A 738 44.47 5.65 37.06
CA ALA A 738 43.62 5.32 35.95
C ALA A 738 44.28 5.78 34.64
N GLU A 739 44.74 4.84 33.84
CA GLU A 739 45.13 5.08 32.45
C GLU A 739 44.01 5.85 31.75
N PRO A 740 44.30 6.82 30.87
CA PRO A 740 43.27 7.53 30.13
C PRO A 740 42.55 6.51 29.28
N ARG A 741 41.26 6.25 29.58
CA ARG A 741 40.37 5.48 28.72
C ARG A 741 40.44 6.10 27.34
N ALA A 742 41.09 5.37 26.40
CA ALA A 742 41.08 5.74 24.99
C ALA A 742 39.64 6.08 24.56
N PRO A 743 39.40 7.12 23.78
CA PRO A 743 38.08 7.47 23.32
C PRO A 743 37.46 6.24 22.69
N LEU A 744 36.29 5.80 23.21
CA LEU A 744 35.57 4.61 22.75
C LEU A 744 35.48 4.70 21.23
N SER A 745 36.29 3.90 20.52
CA SER A 745 36.29 3.89 19.07
C SER A 745 34.88 3.50 18.60
N MET A 746 34.25 4.37 17.82
CA MET A 746 32.86 4.18 17.34
C MET A 746 32.80 3.12 16.24
N SER A 747 33.46 1.98 16.46
CA SER A 747 33.41 0.83 15.54
C SER A 747 32.04 0.15 15.57
N LEU A 748 31.62 -0.37 14.42
CA LEU A 748 30.46 -1.25 14.29
C LEU A 748 30.95 -2.69 14.31
N ARG A 749 30.48 -3.48 15.29
CA ARG A 749 30.91 -4.88 15.45
C ARG A 749 29.72 -5.81 15.37
N ALA A 750 29.87 -6.88 14.64
CA ALA A 750 29.01 -8.06 14.65
C ALA A 750 29.70 -9.15 15.45
N LEU A 751 29.01 -9.80 16.36
CA LEU A 751 29.56 -10.89 17.21
C LEU A 751 28.64 -12.11 17.09
N GLY A 752 29.15 -13.18 16.49
CA GLY A 752 28.52 -14.48 16.37
C GLY A 752 27.12 -14.43 15.69
N LEU A 753 26.93 -13.58 14.65
CA LEU A 753 25.60 -13.40 14.04
C LEU A 753 25.11 -14.68 13.39
N ARG A 754 23.88 -15.07 13.75
CA ARG A 754 23.16 -16.21 13.16
C ARG A 754 21.79 -15.81 12.65
N VAL A 755 21.45 -16.31 11.46
CA VAL A 755 20.13 -16.12 10.85
C VAL A 755 19.74 -17.42 10.15
N ALA A 756 18.53 -17.92 10.44
CA ALA A 756 17.95 -19.06 9.76
C ALA A 756 16.56 -18.75 9.20
N TYR A 757 16.29 -19.23 8.00
CA TYR A 757 14.99 -19.14 7.31
C TYR A 757 14.43 -20.56 7.10
N GLY A 758 13.49 -20.97 7.96
CA GLY A 758 12.81 -22.27 7.84
C GLY A 758 13.77 -23.43 7.90
N GLY A 759 14.59 -23.90 7.45
CA GLY A 759 15.61 -24.99 7.51
C GLY A 759 16.94 -24.57 6.89
N PHE A 760 17.00 -23.37 6.30
CA PHE A 760 18.21 -22.84 5.65
C PHE A 760 18.91 -21.82 6.57
N THR A 761 20.18 -22.03 6.84
CA THR A 761 21.02 -21.10 7.62
C THR A 761 21.69 -20.08 6.68
N ALA A 762 21.28 -18.83 6.76
CA ALA A 762 21.81 -17.76 5.94
C ALA A 762 23.05 -17.08 6.53
N LEU A 763 23.16 -17.03 7.86
CA LEU A 763 24.35 -16.61 8.60
C LEU A 763 24.62 -17.62 9.72
N ASP A 764 25.85 -18.03 9.86
CA ASP A 764 26.28 -19.01 10.86
C ASP A 764 27.53 -18.56 11.60
N GLY A 765 27.34 -17.78 12.66
CA GLY A 765 28.41 -17.33 13.55
C GLY A 765 29.34 -16.29 12.94
N VAL A 766 28.78 -15.27 12.26
CA VAL A 766 29.57 -14.23 11.59
C VAL A 766 30.07 -13.20 12.58
N ASP A 767 31.40 -13.03 12.60
CA ASP A 767 32.12 -11.97 13.31
C ASP A 767 32.68 -10.94 12.34
N LEU A 768 32.47 -9.65 12.60
CA LEU A 768 32.91 -8.55 11.73
C LEU A 768 33.20 -7.29 12.56
N ASP A 769 34.29 -6.60 12.23
CA ASP A 769 34.65 -5.32 12.85
C ASP A 769 34.88 -4.24 11.79
N VAL A 770 33.99 -3.21 11.77
CA VAL A 770 34.08 -2.07 10.87
C VAL A 770 34.60 -0.86 11.63
N ARG A 771 35.84 -0.46 11.36
CA ARG A 771 36.56 0.56 12.13
C ARG A 771 36.43 1.95 11.52
N PRO A 772 36.36 3.01 12.34
CA PRO A 772 36.43 4.38 11.88
C PRO A 772 37.68 4.65 11.05
N GLY A 773 37.52 5.47 10.01
CA GLY A 773 38.64 5.85 9.17
C GLY A 773 39.11 4.77 8.19
N ARG A 774 38.41 3.63 8.10
CA ARG A 774 38.80 2.52 7.24
C ARG A 774 37.64 2.04 6.37
N VAL A 775 38.03 1.52 5.20
CA VAL A 775 37.10 0.82 4.29
C VAL A 775 37.26 -0.68 4.52
N THR A 776 36.19 -1.31 4.93
CA THR A 776 36.07 -2.78 5.06
C THR A 776 35.21 -3.28 3.91
N ALA A 777 35.69 -4.27 3.17
CA ALA A 777 34.91 -4.90 2.10
C ALA A 777 34.46 -6.32 2.48
N VAL A 778 33.29 -6.73 2.00
CA VAL A 778 32.81 -8.12 2.09
C VAL A 778 32.57 -8.61 0.67
N VAL A 779 33.32 -9.61 0.26
CA VAL A 779 33.22 -10.26 -1.05
C VAL A 779 32.76 -11.70 -0.90
N GLY A 780 32.27 -12.30 -1.97
CA GLY A 780 31.85 -13.71 -1.98
C GLY A 780 30.80 -14.00 -3.03
N PRO A 781 30.51 -15.28 -3.32
CA PRO A 781 29.54 -15.67 -4.35
C PRO A 781 28.12 -15.22 -4.03
N ASN A 782 27.25 -15.25 -5.02
CA ASN A 782 25.83 -15.00 -4.84
C ASN A 782 25.23 -16.06 -3.90
N GLY A 783 24.39 -15.62 -2.96
CA GLY A 783 23.84 -16.50 -1.92
C GLY A 783 24.75 -16.74 -0.70
N ALA A 784 25.96 -16.16 -0.66
CA ALA A 784 26.88 -16.31 0.50
C ALA A 784 26.36 -15.72 1.82
N GLY A 785 25.28 -14.91 1.81
CA GLY A 785 24.70 -14.28 3.00
C GLY A 785 25.04 -12.79 3.17
N LYS A 786 25.75 -12.17 2.22
CA LYS A 786 26.18 -10.74 2.29
C LYS A 786 25.03 -9.79 2.57
N SER A 787 23.95 -9.84 1.78
CA SER A 787 22.78 -8.96 1.97
C SER A 787 22.07 -9.24 3.30
N THR A 788 22.03 -10.50 3.78
CA THR A 788 21.49 -10.86 5.10
C THR A 788 22.29 -10.22 6.23
N LEU A 789 23.63 -10.23 6.11
CA LEU A 789 24.54 -9.55 7.05
C LEU A 789 24.24 -8.05 7.09
N PHE A 790 24.12 -7.40 5.93
CA PHE A 790 23.77 -5.98 5.83
C PHE A 790 22.41 -5.66 6.46
N HIS A 791 21.40 -6.51 6.24
CA HIS A 791 20.08 -6.35 6.87
C HIS A 791 20.17 -6.44 8.41
N CYS A 792 21.01 -7.34 8.94
CA CYS A 792 21.24 -7.43 10.39
C CYS A 792 21.96 -6.20 10.94
N LEU A 793 22.99 -5.71 10.25
CA LEU A 793 23.75 -4.52 10.66
C LEU A 793 22.91 -3.24 10.58
N ALA A 794 22.12 -3.08 9.53
CA ALA A 794 21.23 -1.94 9.36
C ALA A 794 19.98 -1.97 10.27
N GLY A 795 19.63 -3.12 10.87
CA GLY A 795 18.45 -3.26 11.74
C GLY A 795 17.12 -3.42 11.01
N THR A 796 17.15 -3.78 9.73
CA THR A 796 15.97 -4.18 8.94
C THR A 796 15.60 -5.64 9.17
N LEU A 797 16.56 -6.46 9.60
CA LEU A 797 16.39 -7.85 10.00
C LEU A 797 16.95 -8.05 11.40
N ARG A 798 16.22 -8.78 12.25
CA ARG A 798 16.70 -9.17 13.57
C ARG A 798 17.38 -10.53 13.48
N PRO A 799 18.66 -10.67 13.90
CA PRO A 799 19.32 -11.96 13.91
C PRO A 799 18.67 -12.93 14.91
N SER A 800 18.71 -14.22 14.60
CA SER A 800 18.25 -15.28 15.50
C SER A 800 19.23 -15.55 16.64
N GLY A 801 20.52 -15.23 16.48
CA GLY A 801 21.58 -15.30 17.48
C GLY A 801 22.66 -14.28 17.22
N GLY A 802 23.51 -14.06 18.22
CA GLY A 802 24.59 -13.09 18.16
C GLY A 802 24.18 -11.65 18.52
N ARG A 803 25.12 -10.70 18.43
CA ARG A 803 24.95 -9.30 18.82
C ARG A 803 25.55 -8.35 17.79
N VAL A 804 24.93 -7.17 17.66
CA VAL A 804 25.46 -6.02 16.90
C VAL A 804 25.75 -4.90 17.89
N LEU A 805 26.99 -4.42 17.90
CA LEU A 805 27.49 -3.39 18.81
C LEU A 805 27.90 -2.15 18.00
N LEU A 806 27.61 -0.96 18.50
CA LEU A 806 28.12 0.33 18.01
C LEU A 806 28.85 1.05 19.17
N GLY A 807 30.14 1.23 19.06
CA GLY A 807 30.95 1.84 20.15
C GLY A 807 30.78 1.11 21.48
N GLY A 808 30.68 -0.21 21.49
CA GLY A 808 30.46 -1.03 22.69
C GLY A 808 28.99 -1.16 23.13
N ARG A 809 28.06 -0.32 22.61
CA ARG A 809 26.63 -0.38 22.94
C ARG A 809 25.92 -1.43 22.09
N ASP A 810 25.16 -2.32 22.74
CA ASP A 810 24.31 -3.30 22.03
C ASP A 810 23.12 -2.61 21.34
N ILE A 811 23.07 -2.74 20.02
CA ILE A 811 22.02 -2.19 19.17
C ILE A 811 21.21 -3.30 18.46
N THR A 812 21.39 -4.55 18.84
CA THR A 812 20.80 -5.73 18.15
C THR A 812 19.28 -5.63 18.01
N ARG A 813 18.60 -5.11 19.03
CA ARG A 813 17.14 -4.99 19.06
C ARG A 813 16.61 -3.67 18.49
N LEU A 814 17.49 -2.71 18.17
CA LEU A 814 17.08 -1.42 17.65
C LEU A 814 16.65 -1.53 16.17
N PRO A 815 15.51 -0.92 15.80
CA PRO A 815 15.06 -0.86 14.40
C PRO A 815 15.92 0.11 13.56
N ALA A 816 15.87 -0.01 12.23
CA ALA A 816 16.72 0.74 11.30
C ALA A 816 16.73 2.25 11.57
N HIS A 817 15.56 2.90 11.70
CA HIS A 817 15.49 4.35 11.96
C HIS A 817 16.18 4.77 13.28
N ALA A 818 16.19 3.91 14.29
CA ALA A 818 16.88 4.21 15.54
C ALA A 818 18.40 4.08 15.37
N ARG A 819 18.88 3.10 14.58
CA ARG A 819 20.31 2.97 14.25
C ARG A 819 20.79 4.12 13.36
N THR A 820 19.96 4.58 12.42
CA THR A 820 20.30 5.75 11.58
C THR A 820 20.50 6.99 12.45
N ARG A 821 19.67 7.21 13.45
CA ARG A 821 19.84 8.31 14.42
C ARG A 821 21.06 8.16 15.32
N LEU A 822 21.59 6.96 15.48
CA LEU A 822 22.89 6.72 16.14
C LEU A 822 24.07 6.94 15.19
N GLY A 823 23.83 7.11 13.89
CA GLY A 823 24.82 7.40 12.86
C GLY A 823 25.18 6.21 11.96
N ILE A 824 24.29 5.23 11.80
CA ILE A 824 24.47 4.14 10.80
C ILE A 824 23.60 4.48 9.60
N ALA A 825 24.17 4.81 8.44
CA ALA A 825 23.46 4.96 7.19
C ALA A 825 23.70 3.78 6.25
N ARG A 826 22.79 3.57 5.31
CA ARG A 826 22.85 2.48 4.34
C ARG A 826 22.37 2.92 2.96
N THR A 827 23.01 2.44 1.90
CA THR A 827 22.45 2.35 0.54
C THR A 827 21.86 0.96 0.30
N PHE A 828 21.10 0.79 -0.76
CA PHE A 828 20.44 -0.47 -1.09
C PHE A 828 20.94 -0.98 -2.46
N GLN A 829 21.02 -2.29 -2.62
CA GLN A 829 21.34 -2.95 -3.89
C GLN A 829 20.34 -2.52 -4.99
N GLN A 830 19.02 -2.57 -4.67
CA GLN A 830 17.99 -1.94 -5.48
C GLN A 830 17.82 -0.49 -5.04
N LEU A 831 17.89 0.44 -5.98
CA LEU A 831 17.76 1.87 -5.72
C LEU A 831 16.56 2.22 -4.83
N ALA A 832 16.83 2.78 -3.66
CA ALA A 832 15.83 3.18 -2.69
C ALA A 832 15.60 4.70 -2.69
N VAL A 833 15.48 5.30 -3.88
CA VAL A 833 15.18 6.72 -4.05
C VAL A 833 13.67 6.95 -3.92
N PHE A 834 13.26 8.13 -3.49
CA PHE A 834 11.85 8.54 -3.40
C PHE A 834 11.43 9.25 -4.69
N PRO A 835 10.76 8.54 -5.61
CA PRO A 835 10.52 9.05 -6.96
C PRO A 835 9.58 10.27 -6.99
N SER A 836 8.68 10.38 -6.01
CA SER A 836 7.74 11.51 -5.92
C SER A 836 8.36 12.80 -5.36
N LEU A 837 9.58 12.71 -4.84
CA LEU A 837 10.33 13.84 -4.32
C LEU A 837 11.33 14.34 -5.37
N THR A 838 11.66 15.63 -5.32
CA THR A 838 12.77 16.16 -6.12
C THR A 838 14.11 15.63 -5.59
N VAL A 839 15.18 15.80 -6.34
CA VAL A 839 16.54 15.45 -5.90
C VAL A 839 16.86 16.14 -4.57
N ASP A 840 16.58 17.43 -4.49
CA ASP A 840 16.77 18.24 -3.28
C ASP A 840 15.96 17.68 -2.08
N GLU A 841 14.67 17.41 -2.28
CA GLU A 841 13.79 16.85 -1.24
C GLU A 841 14.21 15.44 -0.80
N ASN A 842 14.74 14.61 -1.70
CA ASN A 842 15.30 13.31 -1.37
C ASN A 842 16.46 13.43 -0.36
N VAL A 843 17.39 14.36 -0.63
CA VAL A 843 18.57 14.56 0.22
C VAL A 843 18.17 15.22 1.54
N LEU A 844 17.22 16.16 1.53
CA LEU A 844 16.66 16.78 2.73
C LEU A 844 16.02 15.78 3.70
N VAL A 845 15.39 14.72 3.21
CA VAL A 845 14.87 13.66 4.11
C VAL A 845 15.99 13.06 4.96
N GLY A 846 17.17 12.82 4.39
CA GLY A 846 18.36 12.34 5.11
C GLY A 846 18.86 13.34 6.15
N ALA A 847 18.97 14.61 5.78
CA ALA A 847 19.41 15.69 6.67
C ALA A 847 18.47 15.92 7.86
N GLU A 848 17.15 15.92 7.60
CA GLU A 848 16.13 16.19 8.62
C GLU A 848 15.88 15.03 9.59
N GLN A 849 16.05 13.80 9.14
CA GLN A 849 15.70 12.59 9.89
C GLN A 849 16.92 11.83 10.42
N GLY A 850 18.12 12.19 9.96
CA GLY A 850 19.38 11.55 10.32
C GLY A 850 19.82 11.77 11.76
N ARG A 851 21.13 11.59 12.02
CA ARG A 851 21.74 11.72 13.34
C ARG A 851 21.69 13.15 13.89
N THR A 852 22.03 14.11 13.05
CA THR A 852 21.96 15.53 13.34
C THR A 852 20.93 16.13 12.39
N ALA A 853 19.93 16.82 12.92
CA ALA A 853 18.96 17.52 12.07
C ALA A 853 19.60 18.83 11.56
N ASP A 854 20.48 18.69 10.56
CA ASP A 854 21.24 19.80 9.97
C ASP A 854 20.86 20.00 8.51
N PRO A 855 20.09 21.04 8.16
CA PRO A 855 19.70 21.32 6.78
C PRO A 855 20.89 21.62 5.85
N GLU A 856 21.98 22.19 6.38
CA GLU A 856 23.17 22.51 5.59
C GLU A 856 23.94 21.24 5.16
N ALA A 857 23.75 20.13 5.89
CA ALA A 857 24.31 18.84 5.50
C ALA A 857 23.76 18.37 4.15
N ALA A 858 22.51 18.70 3.80
CA ALA A 858 21.93 18.40 2.49
C ALA A 858 22.68 19.15 1.39
N GLU A 859 22.95 20.45 1.57
CA GLU A 859 23.67 21.28 0.61
C GLU A 859 25.12 20.79 0.41
N ARG A 860 25.81 20.40 1.51
CA ARG A 860 27.15 19.81 1.44
C ARG A 860 27.15 18.50 0.65
N ALA A 861 26.18 17.62 0.93
CA ALA A 861 26.06 16.33 0.23
C ALA A 861 25.72 16.48 -1.26
N LEU A 862 24.86 17.42 -1.62
CA LEU A 862 24.54 17.74 -3.02
C LEU A 862 25.77 18.21 -3.78
N ARG A 863 26.56 19.13 -3.21
CA ARG A 863 27.82 19.63 -3.82
C ARG A 863 28.85 18.51 -3.96
N LEU A 864 29.05 17.71 -2.91
CA LEU A 864 30.03 16.61 -2.92
C LEU A 864 29.78 15.61 -4.07
N LEU A 865 28.51 15.40 -4.42
CA LEU A 865 28.12 14.42 -5.46
C LEU A 865 27.73 15.08 -6.80
N GLY A 866 27.98 16.39 -6.96
CA GLY A 866 27.70 17.12 -8.20
C GLY A 866 26.21 17.17 -8.56
N LEU A 867 25.35 17.31 -7.55
CA LEU A 867 23.89 17.41 -7.67
C LEU A 867 23.36 18.82 -7.37
N ASP A 868 24.22 19.82 -7.22
CA ASP A 868 23.91 21.20 -6.87
C ASP A 868 23.41 22.05 -8.05
N GLY A 869 23.43 21.51 -9.27
CA GLY A 869 22.94 22.18 -10.48
C GLY A 869 21.40 22.15 -10.63
N PRO A 870 20.87 22.45 -11.83
CA PRO A 870 19.43 22.48 -12.12
C PRO A 870 18.72 21.15 -11.84
N VAL A 871 19.45 20.04 -11.83
CA VAL A 871 18.94 18.68 -11.57
C VAL A 871 18.27 18.59 -10.18
N ARG A 872 18.68 19.42 -9.22
CA ARG A 872 18.11 19.39 -7.85
C ARG A 872 16.61 19.67 -7.78
N ALA A 873 16.09 20.43 -8.73
CA ALA A 873 14.67 20.78 -8.81
C ALA A 873 13.83 19.75 -9.54
N PHE A 874 14.46 18.78 -10.24
CA PHE A 874 13.72 17.75 -10.97
C PHE A 874 13.22 16.65 -10.03
N PRO A 875 12.04 16.08 -10.30
CA PRO A 875 11.60 14.85 -9.64
C PRO A 875 12.62 13.74 -9.88
N ALA A 876 12.84 12.90 -8.87
CA ALA A 876 13.76 11.76 -9.02
C ALA A 876 13.23 10.71 -10.01
N ALA A 877 11.90 10.67 -10.24
CA ALA A 877 11.31 9.83 -11.26
C ALA A 877 11.85 10.16 -12.67
N GLY A 878 12.41 9.16 -13.36
CA GLY A 878 12.87 9.31 -14.75
C GLY A 878 14.30 9.83 -14.92
N LEU A 879 15.04 10.02 -13.81
CA LEU A 879 16.48 10.33 -13.91
C LEU A 879 17.31 9.08 -14.24
N PRO A 880 18.47 9.24 -14.90
CA PRO A 880 19.40 8.15 -15.18
C PRO A 880 19.87 7.43 -13.92
N THR A 881 20.16 6.12 -14.03
CA THR A 881 20.54 5.27 -12.90
C THR A 881 21.75 5.81 -12.13
N GLY A 882 22.80 6.28 -12.81
CA GLY A 882 23.97 6.89 -12.18
C GLY A 882 23.61 8.14 -11.35
N THR A 883 22.71 9.00 -11.86
CA THR A 883 22.19 10.14 -11.08
C THR A 883 21.41 9.68 -9.87
N LEU A 884 20.55 8.68 -9.99
CA LEU A 884 19.77 8.13 -8.86
C LEU A 884 20.68 7.52 -7.79
N ARG A 885 21.77 6.83 -8.16
CA ARG A 885 22.78 6.33 -7.20
C ARG A 885 23.45 7.46 -6.44
N ARG A 886 23.81 8.55 -7.13
CA ARG A 886 24.35 9.76 -6.48
C ARG A 886 23.34 10.39 -5.51
N VAL A 887 22.05 10.45 -5.87
CA VAL A 887 20.97 10.94 -5.00
C VAL A 887 20.81 10.07 -3.75
N GLU A 888 20.84 8.74 -3.90
CA GLU A 888 20.77 7.81 -2.77
C GLU A 888 21.95 7.97 -1.81
N LEU A 889 23.16 8.07 -2.35
CA LEU A 889 24.37 8.31 -1.56
C LEU A 889 24.35 9.68 -0.89
N ALA A 890 23.93 10.75 -1.60
CA ALA A 890 23.78 12.09 -1.03
C ALA A 890 22.82 12.09 0.16
N ARG A 891 21.68 11.42 0.04
CA ARG A 891 20.72 11.27 1.13
C ARG A 891 21.33 10.56 2.34
N ALA A 892 22.10 9.49 2.12
CA ALA A 892 22.76 8.76 3.19
C ALA A 892 23.78 9.64 3.91
N LEU A 893 24.58 10.41 3.17
CA LEU A 893 25.58 11.32 3.70
C LEU A 893 24.98 12.53 4.43
N ALA A 894 23.89 13.08 3.91
CA ALA A 894 23.18 14.19 4.54
C ALA A 894 22.71 13.90 5.97
N GLY A 895 22.54 12.60 6.33
CA GLY A 895 22.28 12.16 7.69
C GLY A 895 23.48 12.25 8.65
N SER A 896 24.63 12.73 8.20
CA SER A 896 25.91 12.80 8.94
C SER A 896 26.28 11.48 9.60
N PRO A 897 26.46 10.39 8.81
CA PRO A 897 26.73 9.07 9.34
C PRO A 897 28.13 8.96 9.94
N ARG A 898 28.27 8.11 10.98
CA ARG A 898 29.54 7.62 11.52
C ARG A 898 29.96 6.29 10.87
N VAL A 899 28.95 5.52 10.45
CA VAL A 899 29.11 4.25 9.74
C VAL A 899 28.23 4.29 8.50
N LEU A 900 28.82 4.00 7.34
CA LEU A 900 28.12 3.94 6.06
C LEU A 900 28.22 2.53 5.48
N LEU A 901 27.08 1.89 5.28
CA LEU A 901 26.93 0.56 4.69
C LEU A 901 26.55 0.72 3.21
N LEU A 902 27.38 0.26 2.31
CA LEU A 902 27.25 0.41 0.87
C LEU A 902 27.05 -0.98 0.20
N ASP A 903 25.91 -1.20 -0.41
CA ASP A 903 25.52 -2.45 -1.04
C ASP A 903 25.57 -2.26 -2.56
N GLU A 904 26.59 -2.79 -3.23
CA GLU A 904 26.91 -2.66 -4.66
C GLU A 904 26.82 -1.21 -5.16
N PRO A 905 27.57 -0.26 -4.57
CA PRO A 905 27.45 1.15 -4.92
C PRO A 905 27.87 1.48 -6.34
N ALA A 906 28.72 0.68 -6.99
CA ALA A 906 29.19 0.87 -8.36
C ALA A 906 28.24 0.31 -9.43
N ALA A 907 27.22 -0.46 -9.03
CA ALA A 907 26.33 -1.11 -10.00
C ALA A 907 25.59 -0.10 -10.90
N GLY A 908 25.78 -0.20 -12.22
CA GLY A 908 25.15 0.68 -13.21
C GLY A 908 25.79 2.04 -13.39
N LEU A 909 27.00 2.25 -12.87
CA LEU A 909 27.85 3.40 -13.12
C LEU A 909 28.82 3.10 -14.27
N ASP A 910 29.24 4.13 -15.01
CA ASP A 910 30.33 4.04 -15.99
C ASP A 910 31.69 4.16 -15.30
N THR A 911 32.79 3.83 -16.03
CA THR A 911 34.17 3.83 -15.48
C THR A 911 34.55 5.18 -14.86
N PRO A 912 34.29 6.36 -15.49
CA PRO A 912 34.55 7.65 -14.88
C PRO A 912 33.76 7.90 -13.59
N GLU A 913 32.49 7.47 -13.55
CA GLU A 913 31.63 7.58 -12.36
C GLU A 913 32.14 6.69 -11.22
N VAL A 914 32.60 5.46 -11.52
CA VAL A 914 33.21 4.54 -10.53
C VAL A 914 34.48 5.14 -9.95
N THR A 915 35.36 5.72 -10.79
CA THR A 915 36.59 6.39 -10.31
C THR A 915 36.28 7.57 -9.39
N THR A 916 35.24 8.33 -9.74
CA THR A 916 34.78 9.46 -8.91
C THR A 916 34.20 8.97 -7.58
N LEU A 917 33.40 7.92 -7.59
CA LEU A 917 32.84 7.28 -6.40
C LEU A 917 33.96 6.79 -5.47
N ALA A 918 34.97 6.08 -6.00
CA ALA A 918 36.10 5.59 -5.22
C ALA A 918 36.85 6.72 -4.51
N ARG A 919 37.04 7.86 -5.21
CA ARG A 919 37.68 9.07 -4.65
C ARG A 919 36.84 9.66 -3.49
N VAL A 920 35.52 9.75 -3.65
CA VAL A 920 34.61 10.22 -2.60
C VAL A 920 34.66 9.30 -1.39
N LEU A 921 34.62 7.97 -1.59
CA LEU A 921 34.64 6.99 -0.50
C LEU A 921 35.96 7.03 0.29
N ARG A 922 37.11 7.19 -0.40
CA ARG A 922 38.42 7.38 0.27
C ARG A 922 38.42 8.67 1.10
N ALA A 923 37.91 9.76 0.58
CA ALA A 923 37.82 11.02 1.32
C ALA A 923 36.96 10.89 2.57
N LEU A 924 35.82 10.20 2.49
CA LEU A 924 34.94 9.94 3.64
C LEU A 924 35.62 9.06 4.70
N ALA A 925 36.39 8.06 4.27
CA ALA A 925 37.19 7.25 5.18
C ALA A 925 38.27 8.11 5.85
N ALA A 926 39.00 8.94 5.11
CA ALA A 926 40.00 9.85 5.66
C ALA A 926 39.41 10.84 6.68
N ASP A 927 38.16 11.24 6.50
CA ASP A 927 37.37 12.08 7.43
C ASP A 927 36.88 11.34 8.69
N GLY A 928 37.27 10.05 8.86
CA GLY A 928 36.93 9.24 10.03
C GLY A 928 35.65 8.43 9.95
N THR A 929 34.92 8.45 8.83
CA THR A 929 33.73 7.60 8.64
C THR A 929 34.16 6.13 8.50
N ALA A 930 33.49 5.23 9.20
CA ALA A 930 33.66 3.78 9.03
C ALA A 930 32.86 3.32 7.81
N LEU A 931 33.50 2.71 6.81
CA LEU A 931 32.86 2.24 5.60
C LEU A 931 32.80 0.71 5.55
N LEU A 932 31.63 0.18 5.24
CA LEU A 932 31.46 -1.25 4.90
C LEU A 932 30.88 -1.33 3.50
N VAL A 933 31.61 -1.99 2.59
CA VAL A 933 31.26 -2.10 1.17
C VAL A 933 31.05 -3.56 0.80
N VAL A 934 29.96 -3.88 0.11
CA VAL A 934 29.81 -5.14 -0.62
C VAL A 934 29.90 -4.82 -2.08
N GLU A 935 30.87 -5.45 -2.77
CA GLU A 935 31.10 -5.29 -4.21
C GLU A 935 31.45 -6.62 -4.87
N HIS A 936 31.20 -6.67 -6.16
CA HIS A 936 31.58 -7.78 -7.03
C HIS A 936 32.78 -7.46 -7.93
N ASP A 937 33.06 -6.18 -8.12
CA ASP A 937 34.25 -5.70 -8.83
C ASP A 937 35.45 -5.77 -7.89
N LEU A 938 36.30 -6.76 -8.12
CA LEU A 938 37.49 -7.01 -7.28
C LEU A 938 38.56 -5.97 -7.48
N ASP A 939 38.64 -5.34 -8.63
CA ASP A 939 39.62 -4.26 -8.93
C ASP A 939 39.26 -3.03 -8.10
N LEU A 940 37.97 -2.66 -8.05
CA LEU A 940 37.50 -1.59 -7.17
C LEU A 940 37.72 -1.91 -5.69
N VAL A 941 37.52 -3.17 -5.28
CA VAL A 941 37.76 -3.60 -3.89
C VAL A 941 39.23 -3.53 -3.55
N ALA A 942 40.14 -3.97 -4.44
CA ALA A 942 41.58 -3.90 -4.26
C ALA A 942 42.06 -2.46 -4.11
N ASP A 943 41.53 -1.54 -4.91
CA ASP A 943 41.88 -0.13 -4.90
C ASP A 943 41.35 0.62 -3.64
N LEU A 944 40.21 0.18 -3.10
CA LEU A 944 39.50 0.93 -2.06
C LEU A 944 39.63 0.36 -0.66
N ALA A 945 39.68 -0.99 -0.49
CA ALA A 945 39.49 -1.64 0.80
C ALA A 945 40.82 -1.78 1.58
N HIS A 946 40.77 -1.41 2.86
CA HIS A 946 41.88 -1.67 3.81
C HIS A 946 41.84 -3.10 4.38
N THR A 947 40.64 -3.67 4.48
CA THR A 947 40.40 -5.01 4.99
C THR A 947 39.29 -5.66 4.15
N VAL A 948 39.56 -6.89 3.70
CA VAL A 948 38.60 -7.68 2.93
C VAL A 948 38.23 -8.92 3.73
N HIS A 949 36.95 -9.24 3.77
CA HIS A 949 36.37 -10.45 4.32
C HIS A 949 35.74 -11.26 3.19
N VAL A 950 36.14 -12.50 3.05
CA VAL A 950 35.54 -13.44 2.08
C VAL A 950 34.44 -14.22 2.77
N MET A 951 33.24 -14.15 2.23
CA MET A 951 32.07 -14.80 2.80
C MET A 951 31.58 -15.93 1.89
N VAL A 952 31.44 -17.14 2.46
CA VAL A 952 30.94 -18.33 1.78
C VAL A 952 29.95 -19.06 2.68
N ALA A 953 28.80 -19.46 2.15
CA ALA A 953 27.76 -20.24 2.85
C ALA A 953 27.44 -19.73 4.27
N GLY A 954 27.30 -18.41 4.42
CA GLY A 954 26.92 -17.78 5.69
C GLY A 954 28.06 -17.61 6.71
N ARG A 955 29.31 -17.90 6.35
CA ARG A 955 30.49 -17.77 7.22
C ARG A 955 31.56 -16.89 6.58
N ILE A 956 32.35 -16.20 7.39
CA ILE A 956 33.58 -15.55 6.93
C ILE A 956 34.67 -16.60 6.93
N VAL A 957 35.22 -16.90 5.75
CA VAL A 957 36.25 -17.96 5.57
C VAL A 957 37.68 -17.40 5.51
N ALA A 958 37.85 -16.15 5.14
CA ALA A 958 39.11 -15.44 5.09
C ALA A 958 38.95 -13.96 5.45
N SER A 959 39.97 -13.39 6.08
CA SER A 959 39.99 -11.98 6.44
C SER A 959 41.44 -11.48 6.44
N GLY A 960 41.65 -10.28 5.92
CA GLY A 960 42.97 -9.67 5.88
C GLY A 960 43.05 -8.41 5.02
N PRO A 961 44.26 -7.85 4.82
CA PRO A 961 44.46 -6.77 3.86
C PRO A 961 44.07 -7.19 2.43
N ALA A 962 43.64 -6.23 1.61
CA ALA A 962 43.09 -6.52 0.28
C ALA A 962 44.09 -7.26 -0.62
N ASP A 963 45.36 -6.83 -0.62
CA ASP A 963 46.49 -7.44 -1.35
C ASP A 963 46.64 -8.93 -1.05
N ARG A 964 46.63 -9.32 0.23
CA ARG A 964 46.85 -10.71 0.67
C ARG A 964 45.65 -11.63 0.45
N VAL A 965 44.45 -11.09 0.55
CA VAL A 965 43.21 -11.90 0.46
C VAL A 965 42.79 -12.11 -0.99
N LEU A 966 42.97 -11.11 -1.85
CA LEU A 966 42.58 -11.18 -3.25
C LEU A 966 43.60 -11.94 -4.12
N GLU A 967 44.92 -11.83 -3.80
CA GLU A 967 45.99 -12.58 -4.51
C GLU A 967 45.94 -14.10 -4.23
N ARG A 968 45.51 -14.53 -3.08
CA ARG A 968 45.41 -15.96 -2.68
C ARG A 968 44.33 -16.75 -3.39
N GLY A 969 43.67 -16.13 -4.38
CA GLY A 969 42.87 -16.83 -5.37
C GLY A 969 41.45 -17.17 -4.93
N TYR A 970 40.50 -16.58 -5.62
CA TYR A 970 39.12 -17.08 -5.80
C TYR A 970 39.11 -18.33 -6.71
N GLY A 971 40.20 -19.11 -6.74
CA GLY A 971 40.43 -20.21 -7.65
C GLY A 971 40.79 -21.49 -6.88
N GLY A 972 39.79 -22.06 -6.18
CA GLY A 972 39.93 -23.36 -5.54
C GLY A 972 38.55 -23.92 -5.20
#